data_8f8b6af0b282d9abe6e5086df1235213
#
_entry.id   8f8b6af0b282d9abe6e5086df1235213
#
_cell.length_a   1.000
_cell.length_b   1.000
_cell.length_c   1.000
_cell.angle_alpha   90.00
_cell.angle_beta   90.00
_cell.angle_gamma   90.00
#
_symmetry.space_group_name_H-M   'P 1'
#
loop_
_entity.id
_entity.type
_entity.pdbx_description
1 polymer ?
#
loop_
_entity_poly.entity_id
_entity_poly.type
_entity_poly.pdbx_seq_one_letter_code
_entity_poly.pdbx_strand_id
1 'polypeptide(L)'
;MAPKRILKFTFLFIFIFTDIQAQVVINEASNRNFSTIMDEDGEYPDWIELYNAGIDSVDLYNYSLTDDNTNPAKWTFPHVIIHPGDYKTVFCSGKDRKPISGFINVLNTGTFSPTTGWNTHTFTTPVYWDGLSNILINTCSYSSAGYISNSVFNQTTTSFPSSLFAFADGSPASCYNGFGTPVNQRPNMKLNGVVIGNGTVQNCNTCYPAPYGNWYWGSRHQMLILASELTAAGLTAGNINSLAFDIASTDQVTYDYIDFNIKLVSNSEVSSAFDPVNPNNFLHTNFKISGSGQESVYLYSPSVVLQDSLNINCKGLDNSTGSFPDGSTLISFFQTPTPSATNNTSTPYGAYLLVPDFSLPSGFYSGAIAVVIANTNGGTSEVHYTLDGSDPTMSSALDNGSPITISSTQVLKARVFESGFLPSPIAVSSYFFGVNHATPVLSVVTDNVNLYGASGIFDNWGSDWQKPAYVEYFDSTQLLVFSKNSGMQMDGGAGGSRSSPQHSFRLEMDNDLLGDGSVNYPIIPYRPMRTKYSQFYLRNGSNQYLVLPYKDACQVRLMAEETNTYYSTWRPISVYINGGYFGLYELREKFDAEYFKDRDGADKDSMDLLSLSFWYGSVLRPLVGSVDSFYASYSTFNNLDPVDTGYWDQADHYFDQASYVDYIIGQSWMGNTDWPNNNIKLYRSNMTNYRWRFALIDQELALAPNGWTDCFFDGINYIQTQDPGNPFINIWLQGIQNGRFKNYFINRYADLMNTTYKVNRLLTVENDFYTRTVTEMPNEYARWGNGNVNAQMSDFTNNHNTFRSQLSQRTAVVRDDIENNFNLPQQVNLTLEVYPYGSGKIHISTITPETYPWTGIYFDGVPVKIEAIPNPGYHFLHWRNNALLSDTMNSIFLDTLSTNTINFKAFFEDNITSVTSFNSEAINFSLFPNPATQVIYLTNNNGYYLNARYQIIDLSGRIIAEEKISTVSNQTDIAVIDLQPSAYIIRIMTGNGSTQQFRFVKIAE
;
A
#
# COMPACT_ATOMS: atom_id res chain seq x y z
N MET A 1 -66.97 -5.33 79.23
CA MET A 1 -65.63 -4.77 78.82
C MET A 1 -65.29 -5.40 77.51
N ALA A 2 -65.42 -4.66 76.42
CA ALA A 2 -65.19 -5.13 75.07
C ALA A 2 -63.77 -4.66 74.65
N PRO A 3 -62.91 -5.46 73.98
CA PRO A 3 -61.64 -4.97 73.53
C PRO A 3 -61.76 -4.30 72.15
N LYS A 4 -61.12 -3.10 72.04
CA LYS A 4 -60.97 -2.33 70.83
C LYS A 4 -60.02 -3.02 69.83
N ARG A 5 -60.56 -3.34 68.65
CA ARG A 5 -59.74 -3.75 67.47
C ARG A 5 -59.08 -2.50 66.89
N ILE A 6 -57.74 -2.49 66.84
CA ILE A 6 -56.95 -1.54 66.11
C ILE A 6 -56.75 -2.09 64.68
N LEU A 7 -57.29 -1.35 63.68
CA LEU A 7 -57.12 -1.64 62.25
C LEU A 7 -55.76 -1.04 61.79
N LYS A 8 -54.80 -1.89 61.51
CA LYS A 8 -53.53 -1.43 60.87
C LYS A 8 -53.78 -1.34 59.36
N PHE A 9 -53.73 -0.14 58.80
CA PHE A 9 -53.61 0.10 57.41
C PHE A 9 -52.13 -0.07 57.02
N THR A 10 -51.82 -1.12 56.22
CA THR A 10 -50.54 -1.26 55.53
C THR A 10 -50.64 -0.59 54.20
N PHE A 11 -49.97 0.57 54.06
CA PHE A 11 -49.79 1.20 52.75
C PHE A 11 -48.74 0.36 51.96
N LEU A 12 -49.18 -0.36 50.93
CA LEU A 12 -48.31 -0.97 49.95
C LEU A 12 -47.86 0.12 48.96
N PHE A 13 -46.60 0.60 49.12
CA PHE A 13 -45.97 1.41 48.10
C PHE A 13 -45.57 0.45 46.98
N ILE A 14 -46.32 0.45 45.89
CA ILE A 14 -45.86 -0.12 44.60
C ILE A 14 -44.90 0.88 44.01
N PHE A 15 -43.60 0.63 44.11
CA PHE A 15 -42.60 1.27 43.27
C PHE A 15 -42.78 0.69 41.87
N ILE A 16 -43.42 1.44 40.99
CA ILE A 16 -43.36 1.21 39.56
C ILE A 16 -41.95 1.70 39.14
N PHE A 17 -41.01 0.78 39.02
CA PHE A 17 -39.82 1.04 38.25
C PHE A 17 -40.25 1.16 36.79
N THR A 18 -40.48 2.37 36.32
CA THR A 18 -40.44 2.64 34.87
C THR A 18 -39.00 2.55 34.48
N ASP A 19 -38.61 1.47 33.79
CA ASP A 19 -37.39 1.47 33.03
C ASP A 19 -37.45 2.68 32.10
N ILE A 20 -36.66 3.71 32.35
CA ILE A 20 -36.47 4.83 31.45
C ILE A 20 -35.63 4.28 30.31
N GLN A 21 -36.28 3.70 29.30
CA GLN A 21 -35.61 3.40 28.04
C GLN A 21 -35.21 4.73 27.40
N ALA A 22 -34.00 4.74 26.79
CA ALA A 22 -33.60 5.87 25.97
C ALA A 22 -34.59 6.08 24.83
N GLN A 23 -34.90 7.33 24.50
CA GLN A 23 -35.86 7.66 23.46
C GLN A 23 -35.35 7.22 22.08
N VAL A 24 -34.02 7.35 21.84
CA VAL A 24 -33.36 6.86 20.63
C VAL A 24 -32.44 5.72 21.00
N VAL A 25 -32.53 4.60 20.29
CA VAL A 25 -31.76 3.40 20.52
C VAL A 25 -31.09 2.91 19.24
N ILE A 26 -30.07 2.06 19.39
CA ILE A 26 -29.45 1.34 18.26
C ILE A 26 -30.34 0.14 17.94
N ASN A 27 -31.02 0.19 16.80
CA ASN A 27 -32.04 -0.80 16.44
C ASN A 27 -31.46 -2.00 15.71
N GLU A 28 -30.56 -1.77 14.77
CA GLU A 28 -29.93 -2.79 13.95
C GLU A 28 -28.52 -2.36 13.52
N ALA A 29 -27.63 -3.32 13.30
CA ALA A 29 -26.32 -3.05 12.73
C ALA A 29 -25.76 -4.27 11.99
N SER A 30 -24.92 -4.02 10.99
CA SER A 30 -24.18 -5.06 10.29
C SER A 30 -22.70 -4.69 10.20
N ASN A 31 -21.84 -5.66 10.52
CA ASN A 31 -20.40 -5.58 10.34
C ASN A 31 -19.89 -6.43 9.16
N ARG A 32 -20.80 -6.82 8.25
CA ARG A 32 -20.51 -7.63 7.05
C ARG A 32 -21.49 -7.30 5.93
N ASN A 33 -21.63 -6.02 5.61
CA ASN A 33 -22.48 -5.51 4.53
C ASN A 33 -21.79 -5.71 3.17
N PHE A 34 -22.10 -6.80 2.50
CA PHE A 34 -21.52 -7.12 1.18
C PHE A 34 -22.38 -6.66 0.00
N SER A 35 -23.72 -6.68 0.17
CA SER A 35 -24.65 -6.32 -0.91
C SER A 35 -26.00 -5.77 -0.42
N THR A 36 -26.22 -5.62 0.90
CA THR A 36 -27.51 -5.23 1.47
C THR A 36 -27.86 -3.78 1.20
N ILE A 37 -26.96 -2.84 1.53
CA ILE A 37 -27.18 -1.41 1.32
C ILE A 37 -25.88 -0.74 0.85
N MET A 38 -25.97 -0.03 -0.26
CA MET A 38 -24.88 0.69 -0.91
C MET A 38 -24.88 2.15 -0.50
N ASP A 39 -23.73 2.73 -0.28
CA ASP A 39 -23.57 4.17 -0.07
C ASP A 39 -23.58 4.95 -1.40
N GLU A 40 -23.42 6.27 -1.32
CA GLU A 40 -23.38 7.17 -2.49
C GLU A 40 -22.15 6.99 -3.39
N ASP A 41 -21.09 6.39 -2.88
CA ASP A 41 -19.88 6.08 -3.64
C ASP A 41 -20.00 4.76 -4.40
N GLY A 42 -21.11 4.03 -4.21
CA GLY A 42 -21.32 2.71 -4.78
C GLY A 42 -20.60 1.61 -4.00
N GLU A 43 -20.17 1.90 -2.75
CA GLU A 43 -19.56 0.96 -1.84
C GLU A 43 -20.59 0.37 -0.86
N TYR A 44 -20.22 -0.72 -0.18
CA TYR A 44 -21.05 -1.39 0.81
C TYR A 44 -20.39 -1.31 2.20
N PRO A 45 -20.30 -0.11 2.82
CA PRO A 45 -19.75 -0.01 4.16
C PRO A 45 -20.65 -0.66 5.20
N ASP A 46 -20.08 -1.09 6.31
CA ASP A 46 -20.85 -1.49 7.48
C ASP A 46 -21.76 -0.35 7.97
N TRP A 47 -22.81 -0.69 8.67
CA TRP A 47 -23.82 0.29 9.04
C TRP A 47 -24.45 0.04 10.40
N ILE A 48 -24.95 1.11 11.01
CA ILE A 48 -25.75 1.16 12.24
C ILE A 48 -27.06 1.84 11.90
N GLU A 49 -28.15 1.33 12.47
CA GLU A 49 -29.46 1.97 12.41
C GLU A 49 -29.89 2.43 13.79
N LEU A 50 -30.34 3.67 13.87
CA LEU A 50 -30.99 4.24 15.04
C LEU A 50 -32.51 4.23 14.84
N TYR A 51 -33.24 4.02 15.92
CA TYR A 51 -34.70 4.06 15.97
C TYR A 51 -35.21 4.96 17.10
N ASN A 52 -36.18 5.82 16.81
CA ASN A 52 -36.86 6.61 17.85
C ASN A 52 -38.06 5.84 18.41
N ALA A 53 -37.84 5.17 19.55
CA ALA A 53 -38.86 4.43 20.27
C ALA A 53 -39.80 5.33 21.13
N GLY A 54 -39.50 6.63 21.20
CA GLY A 54 -40.27 7.62 21.96
C GLY A 54 -41.49 8.14 21.26
N ILE A 55 -42.15 9.07 21.88
CA ILE A 55 -43.38 9.73 21.37
C ILE A 55 -43.10 11.13 20.80
N ASP A 56 -41.91 11.67 21.01
CA ASP A 56 -41.51 13.00 20.57
C ASP A 56 -40.38 12.89 19.53
N SER A 57 -40.28 13.89 18.65
CA SER A 57 -39.13 14.01 17.72
C SER A 57 -37.85 14.36 18.47
N VAL A 58 -36.75 13.75 18.09
CA VAL A 58 -35.42 13.99 18.67
C VAL A 58 -34.50 14.58 17.61
N ASP A 59 -33.85 15.70 17.94
CA ASP A 59 -32.71 16.19 17.18
C ASP A 59 -31.43 15.54 17.74
N LEU A 60 -30.75 14.80 16.90
CA LEU A 60 -29.50 14.12 17.28
C LEU A 60 -28.28 15.05 17.39
N TYR A 61 -28.45 16.34 17.22
CA TYR A 61 -27.34 17.30 17.31
C TYR A 61 -26.50 17.09 18.56
N ASN A 62 -25.18 16.87 18.36
CA ASN A 62 -24.22 16.55 19.42
C ASN A 62 -24.43 15.21 20.17
N TYR A 63 -25.39 14.37 19.78
CA TYR A 63 -25.27 12.95 20.14
C TYR A 63 -24.01 12.37 19.49
N SER A 64 -23.47 11.29 20.01
CA SER A 64 -22.27 10.68 19.45
C SER A 64 -22.37 9.18 19.35
N LEU A 65 -21.75 8.64 18.28
CA LEU A 65 -21.49 7.22 18.11
C LEU A 65 -19.98 6.94 18.28
N THR A 66 -19.70 5.78 18.86
CA THR A 66 -18.32 5.32 19.03
C THR A 66 -18.24 3.79 19.05
N ASP A 67 -17.16 3.23 18.56
CA ASP A 67 -16.70 1.86 18.71
C ASP A 67 -15.75 1.71 19.91
N ASP A 68 -15.39 2.82 20.58
CA ASP A 68 -14.47 2.89 21.71
C ASP A 68 -15.14 3.62 22.90
N ASN A 69 -15.56 2.87 23.91
CA ASN A 69 -16.20 3.45 25.08
C ASN A 69 -15.30 4.35 25.95
N THR A 70 -13.99 4.34 25.71
CA THR A 70 -13.04 5.27 26.34
C THR A 70 -13.01 6.62 25.65
N ASN A 71 -13.55 6.71 24.41
CA ASN A 71 -13.69 7.93 23.63
C ASN A 71 -15.17 8.14 23.23
N PRO A 72 -16.04 8.55 24.15
CA PRO A 72 -17.48 8.63 23.90
C PRO A 72 -17.90 9.70 22.88
N ALA A 73 -17.03 10.66 22.56
CA ALA A 73 -17.29 11.72 21.57
C ALA A 73 -16.54 11.49 20.25
N LYS A 74 -16.21 10.24 19.90
CA LYS A 74 -15.40 9.91 18.74
C LYS A 74 -15.99 10.44 17.43
N TRP A 75 -17.29 10.33 17.25
CA TRP A 75 -18.03 10.88 16.12
C TRP A 75 -19.36 11.48 16.57
N THR A 76 -19.63 12.73 16.22
CA THR A 76 -20.84 13.47 16.66
C THR A 76 -21.79 13.71 15.50
N PHE A 77 -23.10 13.60 15.78
CA PHE A 77 -24.14 13.90 14.81
C PHE A 77 -24.23 15.41 14.50
N PRO A 78 -24.47 15.77 13.22
CA PRO A 78 -25.00 17.09 12.86
C PRO A 78 -26.48 17.20 13.26
N HIS A 79 -27.16 18.29 12.90
CA HIS A 79 -28.61 18.40 13.07
C HIS A 79 -29.35 17.34 12.24
N VAL A 80 -29.87 16.32 12.89
CA VAL A 80 -30.67 15.23 12.28
C VAL A 80 -31.87 14.96 13.16
N ILE A 81 -33.05 15.17 12.64
CA ILE A 81 -34.29 14.92 13.37
C ILE A 81 -34.79 13.51 13.04
N ILE A 82 -35.05 12.72 14.09
CA ILE A 82 -35.75 11.43 13.99
C ILE A 82 -37.11 11.58 14.64
N HIS A 83 -38.19 11.41 13.84
CA HIS A 83 -39.56 11.42 14.36
C HIS A 83 -39.90 10.12 15.07
N PRO A 84 -40.94 10.10 15.92
CA PRO A 84 -41.40 8.88 16.57
C PRO A 84 -41.67 7.77 15.56
N GLY A 85 -41.08 6.59 15.78
CA GLY A 85 -41.19 5.44 14.91
C GLY A 85 -40.30 5.46 13.64
N ASP A 86 -39.50 6.52 13.43
CA ASP A 86 -38.59 6.61 12.29
C ASP A 86 -37.25 5.94 12.57
N TYR A 87 -36.57 5.57 11.48
CA TYR A 87 -35.24 4.95 11.46
C TYR A 87 -34.22 5.90 10.83
N LYS A 88 -32.97 5.79 11.26
CA LYS A 88 -31.86 6.53 10.65
C LYS A 88 -30.62 5.64 10.52
N THR A 89 -30.25 5.32 9.29
CA THR A 89 -29.05 4.56 8.99
C THR A 89 -27.82 5.47 8.96
N VAL A 90 -26.70 4.97 9.50
CA VAL A 90 -25.38 5.60 9.55
C VAL A 90 -24.36 4.60 9.04
N PHE A 91 -23.60 4.96 8.01
CA PHE A 91 -22.53 4.11 7.49
C PHE A 91 -21.26 4.24 8.33
N CYS A 92 -20.65 3.12 8.67
CA CYS A 92 -19.39 3.05 9.40
C CYS A 92 -18.21 2.90 8.42
N SER A 93 -18.00 3.92 7.57
CA SER A 93 -17.04 3.89 6.47
C SER A 93 -15.65 4.42 6.81
N GLY A 94 -15.50 5.12 7.95
CA GLY A 94 -14.29 5.84 8.30
C GLY A 94 -14.09 7.18 7.56
N LYS A 95 -15.04 7.59 6.70
CA LYS A 95 -14.92 8.77 5.83
C LYS A 95 -15.28 10.10 6.53
N ASP A 96 -15.85 10.06 7.73
CA ASP A 96 -16.33 11.23 8.51
C ASP A 96 -17.20 12.21 7.70
N ARG A 97 -18.15 11.69 6.95
CA ARG A 97 -19.05 12.51 6.14
C ARG A 97 -20.33 12.83 6.91
N LYS A 98 -20.67 14.11 6.94
CA LYS A 98 -21.92 14.61 7.56
C LYS A 98 -22.64 15.45 6.54
N PRO A 99 -23.96 15.21 6.30
CA PRO A 99 -24.73 16.07 5.43
C PRO A 99 -24.76 17.47 6.04
N ILE A 100 -24.54 18.48 5.20
CA ILE A 100 -24.79 19.85 5.62
C ILE A 100 -26.30 20.05 5.72
N SER A 101 -26.77 20.30 6.91
CA SER A 101 -28.18 20.53 7.18
C SER A 101 -28.59 21.97 6.85
N GLY A 102 -29.88 22.22 6.69
CA GLY A 102 -30.41 23.58 6.59
C GLY A 102 -30.40 24.19 5.19
N PHE A 103 -30.20 23.41 4.11
CA PHE A 103 -30.42 23.93 2.76
C PHE A 103 -31.86 24.45 2.59
N ILE A 104 -31.99 25.76 2.33
CA ILE A 104 -33.24 26.41 2.00
C ILE A 104 -33.42 26.37 0.49
N ASN A 105 -34.56 25.86 0.02
CA ASN A 105 -34.93 25.96 -1.38
C ASN A 105 -35.37 27.41 -1.65
N VAL A 106 -34.49 28.20 -2.27
CA VAL A 106 -34.67 29.62 -2.49
C VAL A 106 -35.35 29.93 -3.83
N LEU A 107 -35.25 29.02 -4.76
CA LEU A 107 -35.84 29.15 -6.08
C LEU A 107 -36.16 27.78 -6.69
N ASN A 108 -37.35 27.62 -7.21
CA ASN A 108 -37.77 26.55 -8.09
C ASN A 108 -38.53 27.16 -9.26
N THR A 109 -37.90 27.18 -10.45
CA THR A 109 -38.54 27.73 -11.65
C THR A 109 -38.91 26.59 -12.59
N GLY A 110 -40.13 26.65 -13.17
CA GLY A 110 -40.54 25.68 -14.18
C GLY A 110 -39.66 25.70 -15.43
N THR A 111 -39.32 26.86 -15.93
CA THR A 111 -38.46 27.07 -17.11
C THR A 111 -37.58 28.31 -16.94
N PHE A 112 -36.35 28.28 -17.47
CA PHE A 112 -35.42 29.41 -17.45
C PHE A 112 -34.56 29.42 -18.72
N SER A 113 -34.49 30.55 -19.39
CA SER A 113 -33.67 30.76 -20.58
C SER A 113 -32.56 31.78 -20.28
N PRO A 114 -31.29 31.39 -20.29
CA PRO A 114 -30.18 32.26 -19.97
C PRO A 114 -29.93 33.28 -21.10
N THR A 115 -29.43 34.46 -20.74
CA THR A 115 -28.99 35.51 -21.69
C THR A 115 -27.56 35.96 -21.37
N THR A 116 -26.82 36.46 -22.34
CA THR A 116 -25.47 37.04 -22.12
C THR A 116 -25.53 38.19 -21.10
N GLY A 117 -24.55 38.21 -20.17
CA GLY A 117 -24.50 39.17 -19.07
C GLY A 117 -25.04 38.54 -17.76
N TRP A 118 -25.44 39.43 -16.86
CA TRP A 118 -25.91 39.02 -15.54
C TRP A 118 -27.34 38.49 -15.55
N ASN A 119 -27.51 37.21 -15.21
CA ASN A 119 -28.81 36.53 -15.08
C ASN A 119 -29.20 36.48 -13.62
N THR A 120 -30.16 37.30 -13.20
CA THR A 120 -30.54 37.45 -11.79
C THR A 120 -31.77 36.58 -11.44
N HIS A 121 -31.61 35.79 -10.39
CA HIS A 121 -32.67 34.99 -9.76
C HIS A 121 -33.08 35.63 -8.45
N THR A 122 -34.31 36.08 -8.35
CA THR A 122 -34.89 36.62 -7.12
C THR A 122 -35.47 35.46 -6.30
N PHE A 123 -35.06 35.38 -5.05
CA PHE A 123 -35.46 34.29 -4.16
C PHE A 123 -36.91 34.38 -3.72
N THR A 124 -37.58 33.26 -3.72
CA THR A 124 -38.94 33.13 -3.12
C THR A 124 -38.87 33.08 -1.58
N THR A 125 -37.75 32.54 -1.06
CA THR A 125 -37.47 32.45 0.37
C THR A 125 -36.07 33.06 0.65
N PRO A 126 -35.99 34.21 1.35
CA PRO A 126 -34.69 34.78 1.72
C PRO A 126 -33.91 33.90 2.65
N VAL A 127 -32.55 33.95 2.54
CA VAL A 127 -31.63 33.25 3.45
C VAL A 127 -30.87 34.26 4.29
N TYR A 128 -30.98 34.17 5.61
CA TYR A 128 -30.24 35.03 6.50
C TYR A 128 -28.75 34.61 6.55
N TRP A 129 -27.81 35.55 6.26
CA TRP A 129 -26.41 35.39 6.46
C TRP A 129 -25.96 36.15 7.71
N ASP A 130 -25.27 35.51 8.60
CA ASP A 130 -24.82 36.02 9.91
C ASP A 130 -23.58 36.94 9.85
N GLY A 131 -22.94 37.06 8.67
CA GLY A 131 -21.69 37.78 8.47
C GLY A 131 -20.43 37.00 8.84
N LEU A 132 -20.55 35.77 9.31
CA LEU A 132 -19.43 34.95 9.81
C LEU A 132 -19.35 33.58 9.12
N SER A 133 -20.47 32.98 8.80
CA SER A 133 -20.56 31.65 8.20
C SER A 133 -20.25 31.68 6.69
N ASN A 134 -19.65 30.60 6.18
CA ASN A 134 -19.50 30.39 4.75
C ASN A 134 -20.87 30.12 4.11
N ILE A 135 -20.98 30.33 2.80
CA ILE A 135 -22.19 30.07 2.03
C ILE A 135 -21.92 28.93 1.05
N LEU A 136 -22.82 27.95 1.00
CA LEU A 136 -22.86 26.93 -0.03
C LEU A 136 -24.12 27.09 -0.88
N ILE A 137 -23.89 27.25 -2.20
CA ILE A 137 -24.97 27.36 -3.18
C ILE A 137 -25.02 26.05 -3.95
N ASN A 138 -26.20 25.45 -4.05
CA ASN A 138 -26.45 24.29 -4.88
C ASN A 138 -27.42 24.64 -5.98
N THR A 139 -27.04 24.46 -7.24
CA THR A 139 -27.89 24.59 -8.40
C THR A 139 -28.09 23.25 -9.07
N CYS A 140 -29.29 23.00 -9.59
CA CYS A 140 -29.60 21.85 -10.39
C CYS A 140 -30.53 22.21 -11.52
N SER A 141 -30.26 21.65 -12.70
CA SER A 141 -31.07 21.83 -13.89
C SER A 141 -31.19 20.54 -14.69
N TYR A 142 -32.27 20.40 -15.40
CA TYR A 142 -32.51 19.33 -16.35
C TYR A 142 -33.09 19.92 -17.64
N SER A 143 -32.70 19.38 -18.79
CA SER A 143 -33.30 19.71 -20.08
C SER A 143 -33.46 18.45 -20.91
N SER A 144 -34.70 18.22 -21.41
CA SER A 144 -35.00 17.08 -22.28
C SER A 144 -34.59 17.31 -23.75
N ALA A 145 -34.00 18.44 -24.09
CA ALA A 145 -33.70 18.82 -25.46
C ALA A 145 -32.38 18.22 -25.99
N GLY A 146 -31.61 17.45 -25.16
CA GLY A 146 -30.39 16.71 -25.56
C GLY A 146 -29.18 17.58 -25.87
N TYR A 147 -28.04 16.96 -25.98
CA TYR A 147 -26.69 17.44 -26.29
C TYR A 147 -26.57 18.69 -27.15
N ILE A 148 -26.45 19.90 -26.54
CA ILE A 148 -26.32 21.08 -27.35
C ILE A 148 -25.07 21.85 -26.98
N SER A 149 -25.08 22.58 -25.88
CA SER A 149 -23.92 23.30 -25.36
C SER A 149 -24.21 23.87 -23.98
N ASN A 150 -23.16 24.09 -23.20
CA ASN A 150 -23.24 24.83 -21.94
C ASN A 150 -23.22 26.34 -22.23
N SER A 151 -23.90 27.13 -21.42
CA SER A 151 -23.61 28.57 -21.36
C SER A 151 -22.17 28.79 -20.90
N VAL A 152 -21.49 29.73 -21.49
CA VAL A 152 -20.11 30.08 -21.13
C VAL A 152 -20.12 31.15 -20.06
N PHE A 153 -19.52 30.87 -18.92
CA PHE A 153 -19.49 31.75 -17.75
C PHE A 153 -18.13 32.46 -17.66
N ASN A 154 -18.12 33.71 -17.24
CA ASN A 154 -16.93 34.30 -16.67
C ASN A 154 -16.70 33.67 -15.28
N GLN A 155 -15.48 33.25 -15.00
CA GLN A 155 -15.10 32.47 -13.80
C GLN A 155 -13.93 33.11 -13.08
N THR A 156 -13.95 33.00 -11.77
CA THR A 156 -12.82 33.33 -10.90
C THR A 156 -12.08 32.07 -10.52
N THR A 157 -10.74 32.07 -10.66
CA THR A 157 -9.89 31.03 -10.09
C THR A 157 -9.61 31.37 -8.63
N THR A 158 -9.99 30.50 -7.73
CA THR A 158 -9.77 30.60 -6.28
C THR A 158 -8.51 29.84 -5.86
N SER A 159 -7.97 30.18 -4.69
CA SER A 159 -6.82 29.46 -4.09
C SER A 159 -7.22 28.11 -3.44
N PHE A 160 -8.48 27.79 -3.44
CA PHE A 160 -9.07 26.57 -2.88
C PHE A 160 -10.11 26.00 -3.84
N PRO A 161 -10.43 24.72 -3.79
CA PRO A 161 -11.54 24.14 -4.54
C PRO A 161 -12.84 24.83 -4.17
N SER A 162 -13.47 25.50 -5.13
CA SER A 162 -14.64 26.36 -4.90
C SER A 162 -15.87 25.94 -5.69
N SER A 163 -15.77 24.93 -6.54
CA SER A 163 -16.91 24.33 -7.25
C SER A 163 -16.83 22.83 -7.32
N LEU A 164 -17.98 22.16 -7.16
CA LEU A 164 -18.23 20.77 -7.47
C LEU A 164 -19.33 20.68 -8.51
N PHE A 165 -19.28 19.70 -9.40
CA PHE A 165 -20.34 19.48 -10.37
C PHE A 165 -20.54 18.00 -10.68
N ALA A 166 -21.76 17.69 -11.11
CA ALA A 166 -22.14 16.39 -11.67
C ALA A 166 -23.04 16.64 -12.89
N PHE A 167 -23.02 15.70 -13.81
CA PHE A 167 -23.85 15.70 -15.00
C PHE A 167 -24.27 14.27 -15.37
N ALA A 168 -25.38 14.13 -16.06
CA ALA A 168 -25.86 12.82 -16.51
C ALA A 168 -26.74 12.96 -17.76
N ASP A 169 -26.75 11.90 -18.58
CA ASP A 169 -27.60 11.78 -19.74
C ASP A 169 -28.93 11.09 -19.43
N GLY A 170 -29.98 11.52 -20.11
CA GLY A 170 -31.24 10.79 -20.21
C GLY A 170 -32.12 10.77 -18.98
N SER A 171 -31.78 11.50 -17.91
CA SER A 171 -32.56 11.45 -16.67
C SER A 171 -32.37 12.72 -15.82
N PRO A 172 -33.41 13.17 -15.07
CA PRO A 172 -33.24 14.14 -13.99
C PRO A 172 -32.38 13.63 -12.84
N ALA A 173 -31.89 12.40 -12.90
CA ALA A 173 -31.04 11.77 -11.89
C ALA A 173 -29.76 12.56 -11.57
N SER A 174 -29.26 13.40 -12.49
CA SER A 174 -28.13 14.31 -12.22
C SER A 174 -28.35 15.23 -11.02
N CYS A 175 -29.60 15.55 -10.68
CA CYS A 175 -29.94 16.32 -9.50
C CYS A 175 -29.77 15.52 -8.20
N TYR A 176 -29.64 14.22 -8.28
CA TYR A 176 -29.54 13.27 -7.17
C TYR A 176 -28.21 12.49 -7.16
N ASN A 177 -27.43 12.53 -8.24
CA ASN A 177 -26.15 11.85 -8.33
C ASN A 177 -25.09 12.52 -7.45
N GLY A 178 -24.08 11.77 -7.03
CA GLY A 178 -22.89 12.25 -6.35
C GLY A 178 -22.12 13.29 -7.18
N PHE A 179 -21.23 14.03 -6.53
CA PHE A 179 -20.40 15.02 -7.19
C PHE A 179 -19.06 14.41 -7.67
N GLY A 180 -18.52 15.00 -8.73
CA GLY A 180 -17.19 14.71 -9.22
C GLY A 180 -16.07 15.40 -8.44
N THR A 181 -14.89 15.48 -9.05
CA THR A 181 -13.72 16.10 -8.46
C THR A 181 -13.92 17.62 -8.26
N PRO A 182 -13.54 18.19 -7.12
CA PRO A 182 -13.57 19.62 -6.88
C PRO A 182 -12.62 20.37 -7.81
N VAL A 183 -13.04 21.59 -8.24
CA VAL A 183 -12.23 22.48 -9.07
C VAL A 183 -12.11 23.87 -8.47
N ASN A 184 -11.01 24.55 -8.80
CA ASN A 184 -10.73 25.90 -8.30
C ASN A 184 -11.44 27.01 -9.10
N GLN A 185 -12.12 26.68 -10.20
CA GLN A 185 -12.88 27.63 -11.01
C GLN A 185 -14.31 27.72 -10.48
N ARG A 186 -14.76 28.94 -10.22
CA ARG A 186 -16.13 29.23 -9.78
C ARG A 186 -16.74 30.31 -10.67
N PRO A 187 -17.96 30.11 -11.21
CA PRO A 187 -18.68 31.17 -11.92
C PRO A 187 -18.73 32.46 -11.11
N ASN A 188 -18.49 33.60 -11.76
CA ASN A 188 -18.70 34.88 -11.13
C ASN A 188 -20.19 35.06 -10.78
N MET A 189 -20.47 35.60 -9.60
CA MET A 189 -21.83 35.75 -9.13
C MET A 189 -22.07 37.06 -8.40
N LYS A 190 -23.35 37.40 -8.21
CA LYS A 190 -23.79 38.48 -7.33
C LYS A 190 -24.73 37.93 -6.27
N LEU A 191 -24.54 38.35 -5.05
CA LEU A 191 -25.52 38.18 -3.97
C LEU A 191 -26.05 39.57 -3.57
N ASN A 192 -27.37 39.78 -3.63
CA ASN A 192 -28.00 41.08 -3.42
C ASN A 192 -27.36 42.23 -4.25
N GLY A 193 -26.87 41.93 -5.46
CA GLY A 193 -26.19 42.87 -6.30
C GLY A 193 -24.70 43.09 -6.02
N VAL A 194 -24.16 42.56 -4.91
CA VAL A 194 -22.74 42.56 -4.54
C VAL A 194 -22.01 41.52 -5.39
N VAL A 195 -20.93 41.88 -6.08
CA VAL A 195 -20.17 41.01 -6.97
C VAL A 195 -19.21 40.14 -6.16
N ILE A 196 -19.35 38.85 -6.33
CA ILE A 196 -18.46 37.84 -5.75
C ILE A 196 -17.68 37.17 -6.89
N GLY A 197 -16.41 37.48 -6.98
CA GLY A 197 -15.54 37.06 -8.10
C GLY A 197 -15.64 38.00 -9.30
N ASN A 198 -14.50 38.31 -9.90
CA ASN A 198 -14.34 39.20 -11.03
C ASN A 198 -13.38 38.66 -12.10
N GLY A 199 -13.15 37.33 -12.08
CA GLY A 199 -12.26 36.67 -13.02
C GLY A 199 -12.79 36.71 -14.45
N THR A 200 -11.88 36.64 -15.42
CA THR A 200 -12.17 36.65 -16.86
C THR A 200 -11.88 35.32 -17.54
N VAL A 201 -11.51 34.29 -16.76
CA VAL A 201 -11.38 32.93 -17.28
C VAL A 201 -12.77 32.45 -17.68
N GLN A 202 -12.86 31.70 -18.75
CA GLN A 202 -14.14 31.20 -19.26
C GLN A 202 -14.09 29.68 -19.35
N ASN A 203 -15.22 29.04 -19.00
CA ASN A 203 -15.37 27.62 -19.38
C ASN A 203 -15.62 27.51 -20.89
N CYS A 204 -15.37 26.37 -21.48
CA CYS A 204 -15.77 26.09 -22.86
C CYS A 204 -17.26 25.71 -22.91
N ASN A 205 -17.86 25.75 -24.13
CA ASN A 205 -19.27 25.40 -24.30
C ASN A 205 -19.64 23.90 -24.07
N THR A 206 -18.67 23.08 -23.74
CA THR A 206 -18.84 21.67 -23.34
C THR A 206 -18.24 21.39 -21.95
N CYS A 207 -17.64 22.42 -21.32
CA CYS A 207 -16.89 22.31 -20.07
C CYS A 207 -17.70 22.73 -18.85
N TYR A 208 -17.30 22.20 -17.69
CA TYR A 208 -17.89 22.53 -16.39
C TYR A 208 -16.80 23.17 -15.48
N PRO A 209 -17.18 23.95 -14.45
CA PRO A 209 -18.54 24.20 -13.95
C PRO A 209 -19.34 25.14 -14.84
N ALA A 210 -20.61 24.80 -15.06
CA ALA A 210 -21.57 25.60 -15.83
C ALA A 210 -22.97 25.42 -15.22
N PRO A 211 -23.44 26.28 -14.29
CA PRO A 211 -24.76 26.19 -13.66
C PRO A 211 -25.93 26.12 -14.65
N TYR A 212 -25.75 26.66 -15.86
CA TYR A 212 -26.64 26.46 -16.99
C TYR A 212 -25.95 25.57 -18.02
N GLY A 213 -25.72 24.33 -17.65
CA GLY A 213 -25.09 23.31 -18.48
C GLY A 213 -26.13 22.43 -19.18
N ASN A 214 -26.01 22.27 -20.51
CA ASN A 214 -26.87 21.43 -21.33
C ASN A 214 -26.08 20.58 -22.35
N TRP A 215 -24.77 20.48 -22.16
CA TRP A 215 -23.97 19.53 -22.92
C TRP A 215 -24.37 18.08 -22.61
N TYR A 216 -24.70 17.80 -21.35
CA TYR A 216 -25.43 16.61 -20.89
C TYR A 216 -26.87 17.02 -20.52
N TRP A 217 -27.83 16.11 -20.49
CA TRP A 217 -29.24 16.40 -20.26
C TRP A 217 -29.55 17.10 -18.92
N GLY A 218 -28.68 16.88 -17.93
CA GLY A 218 -28.81 17.52 -16.65
C GLY A 218 -27.48 17.80 -16.00
N SER A 219 -27.44 18.85 -15.17
CA SER A 219 -26.26 19.17 -14.37
C SER A 219 -26.62 19.67 -12.99
N ARG A 220 -25.72 19.41 -12.06
CA ARG A 220 -25.77 19.87 -10.68
C ARG A 220 -24.45 20.51 -10.31
N HIS A 221 -24.51 21.63 -9.59
CA HIS A 221 -23.33 22.36 -9.13
C HIS A 221 -23.47 22.70 -7.67
N GLN A 222 -22.35 22.59 -6.94
CA GLN A 222 -22.19 23.24 -5.65
C GLN A 222 -21.07 24.28 -5.75
N MET A 223 -21.26 25.42 -5.15
CA MET A 223 -20.31 26.53 -5.15
C MET A 223 -20.14 27.04 -3.72
N LEU A 224 -18.92 26.91 -3.23
CA LEU A 224 -18.53 27.39 -1.89
C LEU A 224 -18.02 28.81 -1.97
N ILE A 225 -18.53 29.68 -1.09
CA ILE A 225 -18.10 31.07 -0.91
C ILE A 225 -17.70 31.23 0.54
N LEU A 226 -16.46 31.64 0.77
CA LEU A 226 -15.98 31.89 2.12
C LEU A 226 -16.55 33.19 2.68
N ALA A 227 -16.77 33.22 3.99
CA ALA A 227 -17.23 34.45 4.70
C ALA A 227 -16.25 35.62 4.48
N SER A 228 -14.95 35.33 4.39
CA SER A 228 -13.92 36.32 4.06
C SER A 228 -14.06 36.94 2.66
N GLU A 229 -14.51 36.16 1.65
CA GLU A 229 -14.76 36.66 0.31
C GLU A 229 -16.00 37.57 0.30
N LEU A 230 -17.06 37.17 1.02
CA LEU A 230 -18.30 37.92 1.15
C LEU A 230 -18.06 39.28 1.80
N THR A 231 -17.34 39.29 2.91
CA THR A 231 -16.98 40.50 3.63
C THR A 231 -16.05 41.41 2.82
N ALA A 232 -15.03 40.83 2.15
CA ALA A 232 -14.13 41.59 1.27
C ALA A 232 -14.84 42.20 0.06
N ALA A 233 -15.89 41.53 -0.45
CA ALA A 233 -16.74 42.05 -1.53
C ALA A 233 -17.70 43.15 -1.04
N GLY A 234 -17.87 43.36 0.26
CA GLY A 234 -18.75 44.38 0.85
C GLY A 234 -20.17 43.90 1.17
N LEU A 235 -20.40 42.57 1.18
CA LEU A 235 -21.69 42.05 1.69
C LEU A 235 -21.73 42.21 3.20
N THR A 236 -22.86 42.64 3.72
CA THR A 236 -23.12 42.78 5.18
C THR A 236 -24.11 41.75 5.66
N ALA A 237 -24.00 41.36 6.95
CA ALA A 237 -24.97 40.44 7.57
C ALA A 237 -26.42 40.87 7.32
N GLY A 238 -27.27 39.93 6.97
CA GLY A 238 -28.68 40.20 6.63
C GLY A 238 -29.24 39.17 5.64
N ASN A 239 -30.44 39.45 5.19
CA ASN A 239 -31.16 38.56 4.25
C ASN A 239 -30.56 38.64 2.84
N ILE A 240 -30.22 37.50 2.28
CA ILE A 240 -29.87 37.32 0.87
C ILE A 240 -31.16 37.01 0.12
N ASN A 241 -31.48 37.88 -0.86
CA ASN A 241 -32.76 37.85 -1.60
C ASN A 241 -32.60 37.53 -3.08
N SER A 242 -31.33 37.50 -3.56
CA SER A 242 -31.06 37.26 -4.99
C SER A 242 -29.67 36.71 -5.22
N LEU A 243 -29.54 35.89 -6.26
CA LEU A 243 -28.29 35.37 -6.84
C LEU A 243 -28.27 35.70 -8.34
N ALA A 244 -27.16 36.15 -8.85
CA ALA A 244 -26.98 36.29 -10.31
C ALA A 244 -25.67 35.63 -10.73
N PHE A 245 -25.64 35.08 -11.96
CA PHE A 245 -24.43 34.54 -12.62
C PHE A 245 -24.08 35.37 -13.84
N ASP A 246 -22.76 35.50 -14.11
CA ASP A 246 -22.17 36.29 -15.22
C ASP A 246 -21.91 35.38 -16.42
N ILE A 247 -22.70 35.51 -17.47
CA ILE A 247 -22.60 34.73 -18.70
C ILE A 247 -21.83 35.51 -19.75
N ALA A 248 -20.71 34.94 -20.20
CA ALA A 248 -19.89 35.52 -21.28
C ALA A 248 -20.54 35.32 -22.65
N SER A 249 -21.09 34.16 -22.91
CA SER A 249 -21.84 33.88 -24.15
C SER A 249 -22.84 32.72 -23.95
N THR A 250 -23.91 32.76 -24.73
CA THR A 250 -24.85 31.66 -24.90
C THR A 250 -24.84 31.26 -26.37
N ASP A 251 -25.07 29.97 -26.67
CA ASP A 251 -25.40 29.57 -28.04
C ASP A 251 -26.72 30.18 -28.47
N GLN A 252 -26.84 30.49 -29.79
CA GLN A 252 -27.97 31.22 -30.35
C GLN A 252 -29.34 30.47 -30.32
N VAL A 253 -29.40 29.31 -29.76
CA VAL A 253 -30.61 28.51 -29.62
C VAL A 253 -31.10 28.65 -28.18
N THR A 254 -32.27 29.29 -28.01
CA THR A 254 -32.91 29.44 -26.73
C THR A 254 -33.39 28.09 -26.21
N TYR A 255 -32.72 27.57 -25.21
CA TYR A 255 -33.15 26.39 -24.49
C TYR A 255 -33.68 26.78 -23.12
N ASP A 256 -34.86 26.25 -22.83
CA ASP A 256 -35.44 26.35 -21.50
C ASP A 256 -34.82 25.25 -20.62
N TYR A 257 -34.17 25.65 -19.52
CA TYR A 257 -33.85 24.74 -18.45
C TYR A 257 -35.09 24.42 -17.65
N ILE A 258 -35.49 23.15 -17.66
CA ILE A 258 -36.64 22.67 -16.92
C ILE A 258 -36.20 22.34 -15.49
N ASP A 259 -37.08 22.66 -14.53
CA ASP A 259 -36.83 22.39 -13.11
C ASP A 259 -35.48 22.96 -12.57
N PHE A 260 -35.13 24.19 -13.02
CA PHE A 260 -33.99 24.88 -12.47
C PHE A 260 -34.22 25.25 -11.00
N ASN A 261 -33.41 24.64 -10.12
CA ASN A 261 -33.53 24.81 -8.68
C ASN A 261 -32.28 25.46 -8.12
N ILE A 262 -32.44 26.34 -7.16
CA ILE A 262 -31.37 26.91 -6.33
C ILE A 262 -31.69 26.62 -4.87
N LYS A 263 -30.75 25.99 -4.19
CA LYS A 263 -30.75 25.83 -2.73
C LYS A 263 -29.52 26.52 -2.15
N LEU A 264 -29.70 27.16 -1.02
CA LEU A 264 -28.62 27.88 -0.35
C LEU A 264 -28.64 27.52 1.13
N VAL A 265 -27.44 27.38 1.70
CA VAL A 265 -27.23 27.22 3.14
C VAL A 265 -26.11 28.14 3.61
N SER A 266 -26.32 28.74 4.78
CA SER A 266 -25.35 29.55 5.49
C SER A 266 -25.48 29.25 6.97
N ASN A 267 -24.55 28.42 7.49
CA ASN A 267 -24.47 28.08 8.90
C ASN A 267 -23.04 27.67 9.25
N SER A 268 -22.77 27.41 10.52
CA SER A 268 -21.46 27.02 11.03
C SER A 268 -20.98 25.63 10.54
N GLU A 269 -21.83 24.82 9.92
CA GLU A 269 -21.49 23.51 9.37
C GLU A 269 -20.84 23.63 7.97
N VAL A 270 -20.98 24.78 7.28
CA VAL A 270 -20.34 25.00 5.98
C VAL A 270 -18.84 25.19 6.17
N SER A 271 -18.07 24.16 5.88
CA SER A 271 -16.60 24.13 5.97
C SER A 271 -15.95 25.17 5.06
N SER A 272 -14.68 25.49 5.31
CA SER A 272 -13.86 26.31 4.40
C SER A 272 -13.27 25.50 3.22
N ALA A 273 -13.51 24.19 3.18
CA ALA A 273 -13.15 23.30 2.09
C ALA A 273 -14.36 22.48 1.66
N PHE A 274 -14.42 22.08 0.39
CA PHE A 274 -15.40 21.09 -0.03
C PHE A 274 -15.10 19.77 0.67
N ASP A 275 -16.02 19.38 1.53
CA ASP A 275 -16.29 17.98 1.79
C ASP A 275 -17.29 17.52 0.72
N PRO A 276 -17.12 16.39 0.02
CA PRO A 276 -18.07 15.93 -0.98
C PRO A 276 -19.42 15.72 -0.30
N VAL A 277 -20.29 16.74 -0.41
CA VAL A 277 -21.58 16.78 0.27
C VAL A 277 -22.44 15.70 -0.31
N ASN A 278 -22.79 14.75 0.52
CA ASN A 278 -23.72 13.69 0.23
C ASN A 278 -25.14 14.24 -0.09
N PRO A 279 -25.60 14.16 -1.35
CA PRO A 279 -26.91 14.65 -1.74
C PRO A 279 -28.06 13.83 -1.16
N ASN A 280 -27.80 12.62 -0.68
CA ASN A 280 -28.81 11.65 -0.19
C ASN A 280 -28.95 11.65 1.34
N ASN A 281 -28.34 12.59 2.06
CA ASN A 281 -28.34 12.66 3.53
C ASN A 281 -27.81 11.41 4.24
N PHE A 282 -26.87 10.69 3.62
CA PHE A 282 -26.19 9.62 4.32
C PHE A 282 -25.18 10.18 5.34
N LEU A 283 -25.10 9.53 6.46
CA LEU A 283 -24.17 9.82 7.53
C LEU A 283 -23.03 8.80 7.49
N HIS A 284 -21.80 9.25 7.59
CA HIS A 284 -20.63 8.38 7.65
C HIS A 284 -19.80 8.69 8.88
N THR A 285 -19.54 7.67 9.69
CA THR A 285 -18.67 7.82 10.86
C THR A 285 -17.21 7.98 10.44
N ASN A 286 -16.35 8.44 11.37
CA ASN A 286 -14.90 8.46 11.24
C ASN A 286 -14.22 7.16 11.68
N PHE A 287 -15.00 6.11 11.93
CA PHE A 287 -14.55 4.77 12.28
C PHE A 287 -15.26 3.71 11.43
N LYS A 288 -14.69 2.52 11.40
CA LYS A 288 -15.27 1.32 10.79
C LYS A 288 -15.60 0.31 11.86
N ILE A 289 -16.54 -0.59 11.59
CA ILE A 289 -16.83 -1.75 12.44
C ILE A 289 -16.02 -2.94 11.91
N SER A 290 -15.33 -3.68 12.78
CA SER A 290 -14.53 -4.81 12.36
C SER A 290 -15.39 -6.02 11.97
N GLY A 291 -15.17 -6.54 10.76
CA GLY A 291 -15.77 -7.80 10.29
C GLY A 291 -15.13 -9.05 10.88
N SER A 292 -13.92 -8.95 11.45
CA SER A 292 -13.15 -10.10 11.93
C SER A 292 -13.44 -10.52 13.37
N GLY A 293 -14.27 -9.77 14.09
CA GLY A 293 -14.49 -10.00 15.52
C GLY A 293 -15.87 -9.64 16.02
N GLN A 294 -15.99 -9.69 17.35
CA GLN A 294 -17.11 -9.13 18.08
C GLN A 294 -16.76 -7.69 18.43
N GLU A 295 -17.60 -6.74 18.07
CA GLU A 295 -17.40 -5.34 18.36
C GLU A 295 -18.65 -4.72 18.96
N SER A 296 -18.51 -3.70 19.79
CA SER A 296 -19.61 -2.99 20.40
C SER A 296 -19.64 -1.55 19.92
N VAL A 297 -20.82 -1.06 19.59
CA VAL A 297 -21.06 0.34 19.28
C VAL A 297 -21.92 0.96 20.37
N TYR A 298 -21.66 2.23 20.67
CA TYR A 298 -22.26 2.97 21.78
C TYR A 298 -22.83 4.29 21.27
N LEU A 299 -24.05 4.60 21.74
CA LEU A 299 -24.72 5.86 21.51
C LEU A 299 -24.71 6.69 22.80
N TYR A 300 -24.16 7.91 22.74
CA TYR A 300 -24.12 8.84 23.87
C TYR A 300 -24.96 10.09 23.58
N SER A 301 -25.59 10.64 24.65
CA SER A 301 -26.26 11.94 24.58
C SER A 301 -25.23 13.10 24.51
N PRO A 302 -25.67 14.35 24.19
CA PRO A 302 -24.80 15.54 24.24
C PRO A 302 -24.14 15.81 25.59
N SER A 303 -24.71 15.29 26.68
CA SER A 303 -24.11 15.35 28.03
C SER A 303 -23.22 14.18 28.35
N VAL A 304 -22.82 13.39 27.36
CA VAL A 304 -21.95 12.22 27.47
C VAL A 304 -22.52 11.13 28.40
N VAL A 305 -23.84 10.96 28.38
CA VAL A 305 -24.52 9.86 29.09
C VAL A 305 -24.82 8.76 28.06
N LEU A 306 -24.41 7.53 28.37
CA LEU A 306 -24.71 6.38 27.53
C LEU A 306 -26.23 6.21 27.38
N GLN A 307 -26.70 6.20 26.17
CA GLN A 307 -28.12 5.99 25.83
C GLN A 307 -28.37 4.53 25.51
N ASP A 308 -27.51 3.93 24.67
CA ASP A 308 -27.66 2.56 24.26
C ASP A 308 -26.32 1.98 23.76
N SER A 309 -26.27 0.66 23.68
CA SER A 309 -25.11 -0.05 23.10
C SER A 309 -25.56 -1.35 22.45
N LEU A 310 -24.96 -1.66 21.32
CA LEU A 310 -25.21 -2.91 20.60
C LEU A 310 -23.89 -3.65 20.38
N ASN A 311 -23.89 -4.94 20.74
CA ASN A 311 -22.81 -5.85 20.43
C ASN A 311 -23.05 -6.51 19.08
N ILE A 312 -22.15 -6.30 18.14
CA ILE A 312 -22.25 -6.77 16.75
C ILE A 312 -21.35 -7.97 16.58
N ASN A 313 -21.89 -9.08 16.07
CA ASN A 313 -21.13 -10.32 15.89
C ASN A 313 -21.70 -11.16 14.75
N CYS A 314 -21.92 -10.55 13.58
CA CYS A 314 -22.40 -11.27 12.41
C CYS A 314 -21.32 -12.23 11.89
N LYS A 315 -21.69 -13.47 11.60
CA LYS A 315 -20.80 -14.50 11.08
C LYS A 315 -20.97 -14.74 9.59
N GLY A 316 -22.11 -14.34 9.03
CA GLY A 316 -22.41 -14.44 7.59
C GLY A 316 -22.37 -13.07 6.92
N LEU A 317 -22.07 -13.05 5.62
CA LEU A 317 -22.22 -11.85 4.80
C LEU A 317 -23.68 -11.45 4.73
N ASP A 318 -23.95 -10.15 4.68
CA ASP A 318 -25.30 -9.59 4.61
C ASP A 318 -26.21 -10.07 5.75
N ASN A 319 -25.66 -10.35 6.92
CA ASN A 319 -26.44 -10.56 8.13
C ASN A 319 -26.33 -9.33 9.03
N SER A 320 -27.30 -9.19 9.93
CA SER A 320 -27.33 -8.13 10.94
C SER A 320 -27.62 -8.65 12.34
N THR A 321 -27.38 -7.78 13.31
CA THR A 321 -27.73 -7.95 14.72
C THR A 321 -28.58 -6.77 15.14
N GLY A 322 -29.69 -7.01 15.82
CA GLY A 322 -30.56 -5.90 16.25
C GLY A 322 -31.66 -6.28 17.20
N SER A 323 -32.42 -5.26 17.58
CA SER A 323 -33.57 -5.39 18.50
C SER A 323 -34.75 -6.10 17.84
N PHE A 324 -35.38 -7.03 18.56
CA PHE A 324 -36.62 -7.66 18.14
C PHE A 324 -37.60 -7.85 19.31
N PRO A 325 -38.77 -7.20 19.28
CA PRO A 325 -39.23 -6.14 18.35
C PRO A 325 -38.36 -4.86 18.34
N ASP A 326 -38.59 -3.96 17.37
CA ASP A 326 -37.90 -2.67 17.31
C ASP A 326 -37.85 -1.96 18.66
N GLY A 327 -36.68 -1.40 18.99
CA GLY A 327 -36.45 -0.67 20.23
C GLY A 327 -36.48 -1.53 21.50
N SER A 328 -36.62 -2.86 21.42
CA SER A 328 -36.58 -3.73 22.61
C SER A 328 -35.14 -3.99 23.04
N THR A 329 -35.00 -4.47 24.29
CA THR A 329 -33.71 -4.93 24.81
C THR A 329 -33.36 -6.38 24.40
N LEU A 330 -34.26 -7.05 23.69
CA LEU A 330 -34.04 -8.39 23.16
C LEU A 330 -33.30 -8.30 21.84
N ILE A 331 -32.09 -8.82 21.79
CA ILE A 331 -31.24 -8.81 20.63
C ILE A 331 -31.36 -10.14 19.88
N SER A 332 -31.52 -10.05 18.56
CA SER A 332 -31.60 -11.18 17.64
C SER A 332 -30.67 -10.98 16.47
N PHE A 333 -30.36 -12.05 15.75
CA PHE A 333 -29.70 -12.02 14.46
C PHE A 333 -30.71 -12.11 13.33
N PHE A 334 -30.42 -11.45 12.20
CA PHE A 334 -31.27 -11.51 11.02
C PHE A 334 -30.45 -11.99 9.82
N GLN A 335 -31.01 -12.96 9.08
CA GLN A 335 -30.45 -13.40 7.81
C GLN A 335 -30.72 -12.39 6.70
N THR A 336 -31.82 -11.68 6.81
CA THR A 336 -32.21 -10.59 5.91
C THR A 336 -32.32 -9.32 6.73
N PRO A 337 -31.29 -8.44 6.66
CA PRO A 337 -31.32 -7.13 7.31
C PRO A 337 -32.45 -6.23 6.82
N THR A 338 -32.84 -5.27 7.62
CA THR A 338 -33.93 -4.33 7.31
C THR A 338 -33.50 -2.86 7.44
N PRO A 339 -32.38 -2.42 6.82
CA PRO A 339 -31.92 -1.05 6.97
C PRO A 339 -32.97 -0.03 6.51
N SER A 340 -33.23 0.96 7.35
CA SER A 340 -34.27 2.00 7.20
C SER A 340 -35.71 1.46 7.24
N ALA A 341 -35.91 0.29 7.86
CA ALA A 341 -37.23 -0.33 8.00
C ALA A 341 -37.35 -1.14 9.31
N THR A 342 -38.57 -1.57 9.64
CA THR A 342 -38.82 -2.31 10.88
C THR A 342 -38.24 -3.74 10.87
N ASN A 343 -37.52 -4.11 11.93
CA ASN A 343 -37.08 -5.47 12.18
C ASN A 343 -38.22 -6.46 12.38
N ASN A 344 -39.40 -5.96 12.73
CA ASN A 344 -40.58 -6.79 13.02
C ASN A 344 -41.07 -7.59 11.81
N THR A 345 -40.62 -7.29 10.61
CA THR A 345 -40.94 -8.03 9.37
C THR A 345 -39.91 -9.14 9.06
N SER A 346 -38.75 -9.13 9.71
CA SER A 346 -37.73 -10.15 9.57
C SER A 346 -37.92 -11.33 10.53
N THR A 347 -37.31 -12.47 10.17
CA THR A 347 -37.32 -13.64 11.06
C THR A 347 -36.15 -13.50 12.06
N PRO A 348 -36.44 -13.43 13.38
CA PRO A 348 -35.39 -13.35 14.39
C PRO A 348 -34.77 -14.73 14.64
N TYR A 349 -33.44 -14.77 14.77
CA TYR A 349 -32.69 -15.94 15.17
C TYR A 349 -31.92 -15.68 16.47
N GLY A 350 -31.93 -16.65 17.40
CA GLY A 350 -31.28 -16.50 18.72
C GLY A 350 -29.76 -16.65 18.67
N ALA A 351 -29.25 -17.42 17.73
CA ALA A 351 -27.81 -17.69 17.59
C ALA A 351 -27.45 -18.24 16.21
N TYR A 352 -26.14 -18.28 15.95
CA TYR A 352 -25.56 -19.09 14.88
C TYR A 352 -25.26 -20.49 15.40
N LEU A 353 -25.39 -21.48 14.53
CA LEU A 353 -24.87 -22.82 14.78
C LEU A 353 -23.34 -22.81 14.81
N LEU A 354 -22.76 -23.75 15.56
CA LEU A 354 -21.31 -23.95 15.63
C LEU A 354 -20.79 -24.59 14.35
N VAL A 355 -19.57 -24.21 13.94
CA VAL A 355 -18.88 -24.77 12.78
C VAL A 355 -18.61 -26.25 13.00
N PRO A 356 -18.85 -27.14 12.02
CA PRO A 356 -18.48 -28.54 12.13
C PRO A 356 -16.96 -28.72 11.99
N ASP A 357 -16.42 -29.78 12.59
CA ASP A 357 -14.99 -30.12 12.52
C ASP A 357 -14.75 -31.34 11.62
N PHE A 358 -13.58 -31.40 11.00
CA PHE A 358 -13.13 -32.52 10.19
C PHE A 358 -12.12 -33.39 10.95
N SER A 359 -12.29 -34.73 10.90
CA SER A 359 -11.41 -35.66 11.59
C SER A 359 -9.97 -35.70 11.08
N LEU A 360 -9.73 -35.20 9.87
CA LEU A 360 -8.40 -35.06 9.25
C LEU A 360 -8.16 -33.62 8.82
N PRO A 361 -6.98 -33.07 9.09
CA PRO A 361 -6.64 -31.71 8.68
C PRO A 361 -6.42 -31.60 7.18
N SER A 362 -6.42 -30.38 6.67
CA SER A 362 -5.93 -30.05 5.34
C SER A 362 -4.49 -30.50 5.16
N GLY A 363 -4.15 -31.06 3.99
CA GLY A 363 -2.79 -31.54 3.76
C GLY A 363 -2.62 -32.49 2.58
N PHE A 364 -1.44 -33.09 2.51
CA PHE A 364 -1.00 -33.98 1.44
C PHE A 364 -1.07 -35.45 1.89
N TYR A 365 -1.68 -36.29 1.06
CA TYR A 365 -1.97 -37.68 1.41
C TYR A 365 -1.50 -38.61 0.30
N SER A 366 -0.90 -39.75 0.70
CA SER A 366 -0.35 -40.75 -0.25
C SER A 366 -1.34 -41.80 -0.70
N GLY A 367 -2.52 -41.88 -0.07
CA GLY A 367 -3.58 -42.85 -0.40
C GLY A 367 -4.94 -42.34 0.06
N ALA A 368 -6.02 -43.00 -0.40
CA ALA A 368 -7.37 -42.61 -0.04
C ALA A 368 -7.56 -42.48 1.48
N ILE A 369 -8.25 -41.42 1.88
CA ILE A 369 -8.57 -41.11 3.29
C ILE A 369 -10.06 -41.22 3.55
N ALA A 370 -10.44 -41.39 4.81
CA ALA A 370 -11.81 -41.40 5.28
C ALA A 370 -12.00 -40.27 6.28
N VAL A 371 -12.73 -39.22 5.89
CA VAL A 371 -12.98 -38.03 6.71
C VAL A 371 -14.35 -38.13 7.36
N VAL A 372 -14.43 -37.95 8.65
CA VAL A 372 -15.68 -37.82 9.42
C VAL A 372 -15.93 -36.36 9.70
N ILE A 373 -17.17 -35.91 9.55
CA ILE A 373 -17.60 -34.59 9.94
C ILE A 373 -18.20 -34.65 11.34
N ALA A 374 -17.61 -33.94 12.28
CA ALA A 374 -18.11 -33.86 13.65
C ALA A 374 -19.03 -32.64 13.81
N ASN A 375 -20.30 -32.91 14.17
CA ASN A 375 -21.30 -31.91 14.52
C ASN A 375 -21.49 -31.84 16.03
N THR A 376 -21.17 -30.72 16.65
CA THR A 376 -21.28 -30.49 18.08
C THR A 376 -22.57 -29.75 18.48
N ASN A 377 -23.45 -29.41 17.54
CA ASN A 377 -24.63 -28.60 17.80
C ASN A 377 -25.76 -29.40 18.43
N GLY A 378 -25.88 -30.60 18.45
CA GLY A 378 -26.98 -31.35 19.01
C GLY A 378 -28.35 -31.07 18.36
N GLY A 379 -29.41 -31.53 18.99
CA GLY A 379 -30.78 -31.29 18.49
C GLY A 379 -31.11 -31.99 17.16
N THR A 380 -31.80 -31.32 16.30
CA THR A 380 -32.16 -31.76 14.93
C THR A 380 -31.26 -31.16 13.86
N SER A 381 -30.10 -30.67 14.23
CA SER A 381 -29.17 -30.00 13.30
C SER A 381 -28.60 -31.01 12.27
N GLU A 382 -28.64 -30.60 11.01
CA GLU A 382 -28.17 -31.36 9.86
C GLU A 382 -26.87 -30.74 9.30
N VAL A 383 -25.93 -31.61 8.94
CA VAL A 383 -24.68 -31.18 8.25
C VAL A 383 -24.82 -31.47 6.76
N HIS A 384 -24.68 -30.43 5.95
CA HIS A 384 -24.56 -30.58 4.51
C HIS A 384 -23.13 -30.26 4.05
N TYR A 385 -22.67 -30.98 3.02
CA TYR A 385 -21.30 -30.81 2.51
C TYR A 385 -21.23 -30.82 0.99
N THR A 386 -20.10 -30.26 0.48
CA THR A 386 -19.73 -30.27 -0.95
C THR A 386 -18.25 -30.67 -1.11
N LEU A 387 -17.88 -31.15 -2.32
CA LEU A 387 -16.51 -31.59 -2.64
C LEU A 387 -15.92 -30.83 -3.84
N ASP A 388 -16.62 -29.80 -4.35
CA ASP A 388 -16.31 -29.09 -5.60
C ASP A 388 -16.03 -27.59 -5.40
N GLY A 389 -15.97 -27.16 -4.13
CA GLY A 389 -15.77 -25.77 -3.77
C GLY A 389 -17.04 -24.92 -3.69
N SER A 390 -18.20 -25.42 -4.12
CA SER A 390 -19.47 -24.72 -3.92
C SER A 390 -19.84 -24.62 -2.43
N ASP A 391 -20.58 -23.57 -2.07
CA ASP A 391 -21.05 -23.39 -0.70
C ASP A 391 -22.15 -24.40 -0.36
N PRO A 392 -22.03 -25.13 0.80
CA PRO A 392 -23.07 -26.06 1.23
C PRO A 392 -24.39 -25.36 1.50
N THR A 393 -25.47 -25.90 0.95
CA THR A 393 -26.87 -25.49 1.13
C THR A 393 -27.69 -26.65 1.64
N MET A 394 -28.92 -26.41 2.05
CA MET A 394 -29.88 -27.48 2.42
C MET A 394 -30.13 -28.50 1.30
N SER A 395 -29.81 -28.18 0.05
CA SER A 395 -29.90 -29.10 -1.08
C SER A 395 -28.61 -29.86 -1.40
N SER A 396 -27.50 -29.53 -0.72
CA SER A 396 -26.24 -30.26 -0.85
C SER A 396 -26.29 -31.64 -0.20
N ALA A 397 -25.26 -32.47 -0.39
CA ALA A 397 -25.21 -33.79 0.18
C ALA A 397 -25.35 -33.72 1.71
N LEU A 398 -26.26 -34.52 2.26
CA LEU A 398 -26.47 -34.65 3.71
C LEU A 398 -25.41 -35.61 4.26
N ASP A 399 -24.73 -35.20 5.32
CA ASP A 399 -23.88 -36.10 6.09
C ASP A 399 -24.73 -37.06 6.90
N ASN A 400 -24.54 -38.35 6.72
CA ASN A 400 -25.27 -39.41 7.45
C ASN A 400 -24.42 -39.99 8.60
N GLY A 401 -23.30 -39.35 8.95
CA GLY A 401 -22.36 -39.80 9.98
C GLY A 401 -21.38 -40.88 9.51
N SER A 402 -21.42 -41.30 8.24
CA SER A 402 -20.45 -42.22 7.66
C SER A 402 -19.22 -41.48 7.16
N PRO A 403 -18.00 -42.06 7.27
CA PRO A 403 -16.81 -41.42 6.74
C PRO A 403 -16.91 -41.13 5.25
N ILE A 404 -16.57 -39.91 4.82
CA ILE A 404 -16.48 -39.50 3.43
C ILE A 404 -15.13 -39.98 2.89
N THR A 405 -15.16 -40.83 1.87
CA THR A 405 -13.91 -41.28 1.22
C THR A 405 -13.44 -40.28 0.20
N ILE A 406 -12.22 -39.75 0.40
CA ILE A 406 -11.55 -38.83 -0.52
C ILE A 406 -10.29 -39.53 -1.06
N SER A 407 -10.18 -39.67 -2.38
CA SER A 407 -9.10 -40.41 -3.05
C SER A 407 -8.40 -39.63 -4.18
N SER A 408 -8.81 -38.40 -4.43
CA SER A 408 -8.22 -37.48 -5.37
C SER A 408 -8.18 -36.07 -4.77
N THR A 409 -7.35 -35.17 -5.32
CA THR A 409 -7.24 -33.79 -4.86
C THR A 409 -8.60 -33.10 -4.96
N GLN A 410 -9.15 -32.71 -3.81
CA GLN A 410 -10.46 -32.09 -3.62
C GLN A 410 -10.49 -31.15 -2.42
N VAL A 411 -11.50 -30.31 -2.38
CA VAL A 411 -11.82 -29.47 -1.23
C VAL A 411 -13.12 -29.97 -0.60
N LEU A 412 -13.15 -30.07 0.72
CA LEU A 412 -14.35 -30.41 1.49
C LEU A 412 -14.84 -29.13 2.15
N LYS A 413 -16.10 -28.78 1.89
CA LYS A 413 -16.81 -27.72 2.63
C LYS A 413 -17.99 -28.33 3.36
N ALA A 414 -18.24 -27.90 4.60
CA ALA A 414 -19.39 -28.35 5.38
C ALA A 414 -20.03 -27.21 6.14
N ARG A 415 -21.33 -27.26 6.29
CA ARG A 415 -22.14 -26.28 7.00
C ARG A 415 -23.29 -26.96 7.74
N VAL A 416 -23.59 -26.45 8.94
CA VAL A 416 -24.68 -26.96 9.78
C VAL A 416 -25.91 -26.09 9.61
N PHE A 417 -27.08 -26.73 9.56
CA PHE A 417 -28.39 -26.10 9.44
C PHE A 417 -29.36 -26.66 10.49
N GLU A 418 -30.18 -25.80 11.07
CA GLU A 418 -31.29 -26.16 11.95
C GLU A 418 -32.33 -25.05 11.93
N SER A 419 -33.59 -25.41 11.94
CA SER A 419 -34.69 -24.45 11.99
C SER A 419 -34.64 -23.62 13.28
N GLY A 420 -34.81 -22.30 13.17
CA GLY A 420 -34.74 -21.35 14.29
C GLY A 420 -33.33 -20.86 14.63
N PHE A 421 -32.32 -21.34 13.93
CA PHE A 421 -30.92 -20.88 14.06
C PHE A 421 -30.40 -20.38 12.72
N LEU A 422 -29.47 -19.42 12.75
CA LEU A 422 -28.70 -19.10 11.57
C LEU A 422 -27.70 -20.23 11.25
N PRO A 423 -27.48 -20.55 9.97
CA PRO A 423 -26.51 -21.55 9.59
C PRO A 423 -25.12 -21.26 10.17
N SER A 424 -24.34 -22.31 10.42
CA SER A 424 -22.97 -22.15 10.87
C SER A 424 -22.12 -21.41 9.83
N PRO A 425 -20.97 -20.80 10.20
CA PRO A 425 -19.90 -20.55 9.23
C PRO A 425 -19.51 -21.84 8.53
N ILE A 426 -18.88 -21.74 7.36
CA ILE A 426 -18.49 -22.90 6.55
C ILE A 426 -17.13 -23.40 7.03
N ALA A 427 -17.04 -24.71 7.36
CA ALA A 427 -15.76 -25.39 7.52
C ALA A 427 -15.16 -25.70 6.15
N VAL A 428 -13.85 -25.52 5.99
CA VAL A 428 -13.15 -25.76 4.72
C VAL A 428 -11.86 -26.54 4.96
N SER A 429 -11.60 -27.55 4.15
CA SER A 429 -10.31 -28.26 4.13
C SER A 429 -9.96 -28.71 2.71
N SER A 430 -8.66 -28.59 2.38
CA SER A 430 -8.09 -29.01 1.11
C SER A 430 -7.27 -30.28 1.28
N TYR A 431 -7.55 -31.31 0.49
CA TYR A 431 -6.87 -32.60 0.49
C TYR A 431 -6.17 -32.84 -0.84
N PHE A 432 -4.85 -33.00 -0.80
CA PHE A 432 -4.00 -33.16 -1.97
C PHE A 432 -3.52 -34.61 -2.11
N PHE A 433 -3.62 -35.19 -3.32
CA PHE A 433 -3.21 -36.53 -3.62
C PHE A 433 -2.30 -36.56 -4.85
N GLY A 434 -1.15 -37.21 -4.70
CA GLY A 434 -0.19 -37.33 -5.80
C GLY A 434 0.42 -36.01 -6.24
N VAL A 435 0.32 -34.98 -5.42
CA VAL A 435 0.83 -33.62 -5.65
C VAL A 435 2.24 -33.53 -5.06
N ASN A 436 3.17 -33.07 -5.89
CA ASN A 436 4.56 -32.83 -5.48
C ASN A 436 5.08 -31.56 -6.19
N HIS A 437 5.24 -30.48 -5.42
CA HIS A 437 5.77 -29.22 -5.90
C HIS A 437 7.08 -28.87 -5.16
N ALA A 438 8.02 -28.26 -5.86
CA ALA A 438 9.22 -27.67 -5.26
C ALA A 438 8.92 -26.30 -4.63
N THR A 439 7.82 -25.68 -5.04
CA THR A 439 7.32 -24.42 -4.48
C THR A 439 6.34 -24.67 -3.34
N PRO A 440 6.09 -23.68 -2.47
CA PRO A 440 4.90 -23.69 -1.60
C PRO A 440 3.62 -23.82 -2.41
N VAL A 441 2.56 -24.28 -1.74
CA VAL A 441 1.24 -24.42 -2.33
C VAL A 441 0.25 -23.48 -1.66
N LEU A 442 -0.54 -22.77 -2.46
CA LEU A 442 -1.67 -21.96 -2.01
C LEU A 442 -2.97 -22.57 -2.54
N SER A 443 -3.82 -23.01 -1.64
CA SER A 443 -5.20 -23.40 -1.97
C SER A 443 -6.12 -22.19 -1.77
N VAL A 444 -6.85 -21.84 -2.83
CA VAL A 444 -7.90 -20.81 -2.81
C VAL A 444 -9.23 -21.53 -3.03
N VAL A 445 -10.14 -21.40 -2.06
CA VAL A 445 -11.45 -22.05 -2.10
C VAL A 445 -12.54 -20.99 -2.09
N THR A 446 -13.38 -20.99 -3.11
CA THR A 446 -14.49 -20.04 -3.23
C THR A 446 -15.64 -20.69 -4.00
N ASP A 447 -16.86 -20.18 -3.84
CA ASP A 447 -17.97 -20.68 -4.67
C ASP A 447 -17.72 -20.39 -6.16
N ASN A 448 -18.09 -21.33 -7.03
CA ASN A 448 -17.87 -21.19 -8.47
C ASN A 448 -18.60 -19.99 -9.09
N VAL A 449 -19.72 -19.54 -8.50
CA VAL A 449 -20.43 -18.32 -8.92
C VAL A 449 -19.63 -17.04 -8.71
N ASN A 450 -18.64 -17.06 -7.79
CA ASN A 450 -17.72 -15.96 -7.56
C ASN A 450 -16.65 -15.86 -8.67
N LEU A 451 -16.36 -16.95 -9.36
CA LEU A 451 -15.38 -17.01 -10.43
C LEU A 451 -16.01 -16.83 -11.82
N TYR A 452 -17.15 -17.50 -12.08
CA TYR A 452 -17.75 -17.61 -13.39
C TYR A 452 -19.20 -17.12 -13.44
N GLY A 453 -19.70 -16.82 -14.65
CA GLY A 453 -21.04 -16.32 -14.87
C GLY A 453 -21.18 -14.81 -14.71
N ALA A 454 -22.40 -14.33 -14.65
CA ALA A 454 -22.72 -12.89 -14.66
C ALA A 454 -22.13 -12.10 -13.49
N SER A 455 -21.89 -12.76 -12.34
CA SER A 455 -21.29 -12.16 -11.15
C SER A 455 -19.87 -12.64 -10.87
N GLY A 456 -19.31 -13.52 -11.70
CA GLY A 456 -17.99 -14.09 -11.51
C GLY A 456 -16.88 -13.18 -11.98
N ILE A 457 -15.81 -13.09 -11.17
CA ILE A 457 -14.70 -12.15 -11.42
C ILE A 457 -13.83 -12.56 -12.62
N PHE A 458 -13.76 -13.85 -12.99
CA PHE A 458 -12.97 -14.32 -14.13
C PHE A 458 -13.67 -13.99 -15.45
N ASP A 459 -14.98 -14.19 -15.54
CA ASP A 459 -15.73 -13.81 -16.73
C ASP A 459 -15.88 -12.29 -16.87
N ASN A 460 -15.82 -11.55 -15.74
CA ASN A 460 -15.87 -10.10 -15.68
C ASN A 460 -14.52 -9.50 -15.23
N TRP A 461 -13.42 -10.01 -15.78
CA TRP A 461 -12.05 -9.63 -15.37
C TRP A 461 -11.74 -8.12 -15.47
N GLY A 462 -12.52 -7.36 -16.23
CA GLY A 462 -12.42 -5.90 -16.32
C GLY A 462 -12.98 -5.17 -15.09
N SER A 463 -13.74 -5.84 -14.22
CA SER A 463 -14.31 -5.26 -13.02
C SER A 463 -13.32 -5.32 -11.84
N ASP A 464 -13.49 -4.41 -10.89
CA ASP A 464 -12.77 -4.41 -9.61
C ASP A 464 -13.60 -5.07 -8.49
N TRP A 465 -14.48 -6.00 -8.84
CA TRP A 465 -15.29 -6.72 -7.86
C TRP A 465 -14.44 -7.58 -6.94
N GLN A 466 -14.77 -7.55 -5.65
CA GLN A 466 -14.18 -8.43 -4.65
C GLN A 466 -15.16 -9.54 -4.29
N LYS A 467 -14.68 -10.76 -4.15
CA LYS A 467 -15.46 -11.95 -3.82
C LYS A 467 -14.86 -12.67 -2.61
N PRO A 468 -15.70 -13.31 -1.78
CA PRO A 468 -15.22 -14.09 -0.65
C PRO A 468 -14.44 -15.32 -1.13
N ALA A 469 -13.34 -15.59 -0.45
CA ALA A 469 -12.52 -16.78 -0.64
C ALA A 469 -11.96 -17.26 0.71
N TYR A 470 -11.59 -18.52 0.79
CA TYR A 470 -10.84 -19.10 1.87
C TYR A 470 -9.49 -19.56 1.35
N VAL A 471 -8.42 -19.25 2.05
CA VAL A 471 -7.05 -19.54 1.62
C VAL A 471 -6.33 -20.40 2.63
N GLU A 472 -5.57 -21.39 2.14
CA GLU A 472 -4.68 -22.23 2.92
C GLU A 472 -3.30 -22.20 2.27
N TYR A 473 -2.31 -21.85 3.07
CA TYR A 473 -0.92 -21.81 2.64
C TYR A 473 -0.12 -22.95 3.24
N PHE A 474 0.49 -23.74 2.37
CA PHE A 474 1.39 -24.82 2.72
C PHE A 474 2.81 -24.44 2.29
N ASP A 475 3.75 -24.60 3.19
CA ASP A 475 5.16 -24.33 2.87
C ASP A 475 5.76 -25.38 1.91
N SER A 476 7.02 -25.21 1.52
CA SER A 476 7.71 -26.14 0.63
C SER A 476 7.94 -27.53 1.25
N THR A 477 7.68 -27.70 2.56
CA THR A 477 7.70 -29.01 3.22
C THR A 477 6.31 -29.65 3.31
N GLN A 478 5.32 -29.03 2.66
CA GLN A 478 3.92 -29.46 2.63
C GLN A 478 3.16 -29.32 3.98
N LEU A 479 3.69 -28.53 4.90
CA LEU A 479 3.03 -28.24 6.16
C LEU A 479 2.06 -27.05 6.00
N LEU A 480 0.84 -27.19 6.52
CA LEU A 480 -0.11 -26.10 6.62
C LEU A 480 0.43 -25.06 7.61
N VAL A 481 0.63 -23.84 7.15
CA VAL A 481 1.17 -22.72 7.93
C VAL A 481 0.05 -21.80 8.43
N PHE A 482 -0.88 -21.48 7.56
CA PHE A 482 -2.07 -20.69 7.92
C PHE A 482 -3.24 -21.03 7.01
N SER A 483 -4.43 -20.73 7.56
CA SER A 483 -5.69 -20.68 6.84
C SER A 483 -6.44 -19.40 7.22
N LYS A 484 -7.08 -18.74 6.24
CA LYS A 484 -7.73 -17.44 6.42
C LYS A 484 -8.90 -17.25 5.47
N ASN A 485 -9.95 -16.58 5.93
CA ASN A 485 -10.90 -15.94 5.02
C ASN A 485 -10.22 -14.73 4.35
N SER A 486 -10.60 -14.44 3.13
CA SER A 486 -9.97 -13.44 2.28
C SER A 486 -10.98 -12.84 1.31
N GLY A 487 -10.76 -11.61 0.93
CA GLY A 487 -11.34 -11.05 -0.28
C GLY A 487 -10.46 -11.40 -1.49
N MET A 488 -11.04 -11.93 -2.57
CA MET A 488 -10.38 -12.20 -3.84
C MET A 488 -10.83 -11.20 -4.89
N GLN A 489 -9.90 -10.52 -5.56
CA GLN A 489 -10.18 -9.50 -6.57
C GLN A 489 -9.18 -9.59 -7.72
N MET A 490 -9.64 -9.30 -8.95
CA MET A 490 -8.74 -9.16 -10.11
C MET A 490 -7.73 -8.05 -9.89
N ASP A 491 -6.47 -8.25 -10.29
CA ASP A 491 -5.41 -7.23 -10.13
C ASP A 491 -4.51 -7.16 -11.37
N GLY A 492 -3.86 -6.01 -11.58
CA GLY A 492 -3.06 -5.71 -12.76
C GLY A 492 -3.85 -5.01 -13.87
N GLY A 493 -3.20 -4.82 -15.02
CA GLY A 493 -3.79 -4.20 -16.22
C GLY A 493 -4.27 -5.21 -17.25
N ALA A 494 -4.77 -4.74 -18.39
CA ALA A 494 -5.27 -5.57 -19.48
C ALA A 494 -4.18 -6.31 -20.27
N GLY A 495 -2.92 -5.89 -20.18
CA GLY A 495 -1.79 -6.39 -20.96
C GLY A 495 -1.29 -7.78 -20.59
N GLY A 496 -2.17 -8.73 -20.20
CA GLY A 496 -1.81 -10.09 -19.85
C GLY A 496 -2.10 -10.46 -18.39
N SER A 497 -2.08 -9.52 -17.46
CA SER A 497 -2.36 -9.82 -16.06
C SER A 497 -3.81 -10.25 -15.82
N ARG A 498 -4.79 -9.49 -16.31
CA ARG A 498 -6.21 -9.81 -16.16
C ARG A 498 -6.78 -10.63 -17.31
N SER A 499 -6.34 -10.34 -18.55
CA SER A 499 -6.96 -10.89 -19.77
C SER A 499 -6.47 -12.29 -20.14
N SER A 500 -5.34 -12.76 -19.62
CA SER A 500 -4.88 -14.14 -19.85
C SER A 500 -5.80 -15.15 -19.16
N PRO A 501 -5.95 -16.37 -19.69
CA PRO A 501 -6.76 -17.40 -19.03
C PRO A 501 -6.33 -17.74 -17.60
N GLN A 502 -5.05 -17.65 -17.32
CA GLN A 502 -4.48 -17.66 -15.97
C GLN A 502 -4.47 -16.23 -15.45
N HIS A 503 -5.57 -15.80 -14.86
CA HIS A 503 -5.73 -14.43 -14.36
C HIS A 503 -4.80 -14.12 -13.20
N SER A 504 -4.28 -12.88 -13.13
CA SER A 504 -3.67 -12.32 -11.92
C SER A 504 -4.74 -11.78 -10.99
N PHE A 505 -4.57 -12.02 -9.71
CA PHE A 505 -5.52 -11.55 -8.68
C PHE A 505 -4.81 -11.24 -7.37
N ARG A 506 -5.47 -10.49 -6.51
CA ARG A 506 -5.02 -10.27 -5.14
C ARG A 506 -5.92 -10.98 -4.14
N LEU A 507 -5.32 -11.33 -3.03
CA LEU A 507 -6.00 -11.86 -1.83
C LEU A 507 -5.78 -10.87 -0.70
N GLU A 508 -6.86 -10.41 -0.10
CA GLU A 508 -6.87 -9.42 0.97
C GLU A 508 -7.40 -10.06 2.25
N MET A 509 -6.50 -10.31 3.21
CA MET A 509 -6.80 -10.98 4.47
C MET A 509 -7.20 -10.00 5.58
N ASP A 510 -6.64 -8.80 5.55
CA ASP A 510 -6.97 -7.72 6.48
C ASP A 510 -8.06 -6.83 5.88
N ASN A 511 -9.21 -7.43 5.67
CA ASN A 511 -10.38 -6.78 5.12
C ASN A 511 -11.50 -6.86 6.16
N ASP A 512 -12.06 -5.73 6.51
CA ASP A 512 -13.10 -5.62 7.55
C ASP A 512 -14.36 -6.44 7.22
N LEU A 513 -14.58 -6.73 5.95
CA LEU A 513 -15.77 -7.42 5.45
C LEU A 513 -15.55 -8.93 5.25
N LEU A 514 -14.47 -9.31 4.57
CA LEU A 514 -14.25 -10.68 4.08
C LEU A 514 -13.09 -11.40 4.77
N GLY A 515 -12.12 -10.66 5.34
CA GLY A 515 -10.89 -11.23 5.89
C GLY A 515 -10.97 -11.56 7.38
N ASP A 516 -10.00 -12.35 7.85
CA ASP A 516 -9.80 -12.73 9.26
C ASP A 516 -8.61 -12.00 9.89
N GLY A 517 -8.23 -10.83 9.35
CA GLY A 517 -7.04 -10.09 9.74
C GLY A 517 -5.76 -10.61 9.09
N SER A 518 -4.70 -9.82 9.20
CA SER A 518 -3.41 -10.05 8.54
C SER A 518 -2.81 -11.42 8.84
N VAL A 519 -2.04 -11.94 7.88
CA VAL A 519 -1.18 -13.12 8.07
C VAL A 519 0.08 -12.71 8.83
N ASN A 520 0.47 -13.50 9.84
CA ASN A 520 1.69 -13.30 10.61
C ASN A 520 2.68 -14.45 10.33
N TYR A 521 3.38 -14.36 9.20
CA TYR A 521 4.36 -15.35 8.77
C TYR A 521 5.34 -14.74 7.76
N PRO A 522 6.68 -15.02 7.81
CA PRO A 522 7.65 -14.48 6.84
C PRO A 522 7.54 -15.21 5.49
N ILE A 523 6.48 -14.90 4.74
CA ILE A 523 6.10 -15.66 3.54
C ILE A 523 7.09 -15.47 2.39
N ILE A 524 7.79 -14.32 2.30
CA ILE A 524 8.74 -14.01 1.23
C ILE A 524 10.19 -14.14 1.74
N PRO A 525 10.99 -15.09 1.22
CA PRO A 525 12.33 -15.39 1.75
C PRO A 525 13.31 -14.20 1.69
N TYR A 526 13.17 -13.32 0.70
CA TYR A 526 14.06 -12.15 0.54
C TYR A 526 13.78 -11.01 1.53
N ARG A 527 12.70 -11.11 2.31
CA ARG A 527 12.37 -10.20 3.40
C ARG A 527 11.95 -10.96 4.66
N PRO A 528 12.86 -11.70 5.27
CA PRO A 528 12.54 -12.56 6.41
C PRO A 528 12.10 -11.76 7.65
N MET A 529 12.41 -10.48 7.73
CA MET A 529 12.01 -9.60 8.83
C MET A 529 10.55 -9.11 8.69
N ARG A 530 9.98 -9.16 7.48
CA ARG A 530 8.57 -8.86 7.28
C ARG A 530 7.74 -10.10 7.56
N THR A 531 6.95 -10.06 8.62
CA THR A 531 6.10 -11.18 9.05
C THR A 531 4.61 -10.87 8.95
N LYS A 532 4.22 -9.59 8.80
CA LYS A 532 2.82 -9.19 8.72
C LYS A 532 2.44 -8.84 7.28
N TYR A 533 1.38 -9.46 6.78
CA TYR A 533 0.83 -9.22 5.44
C TYR A 533 -0.69 -9.09 5.52
N SER A 534 -1.21 -7.94 5.11
CA SER A 534 -2.64 -7.68 4.96
C SER A 534 -3.18 -8.23 3.64
N GLN A 535 -2.35 -8.25 2.60
CA GLN A 535 -2.71 -8.71 1.26
C GLN A 535 -1.52 -9.27 0.49
N PHE A 536 -1.81 -10.10 -0.51
CA PHE A 536 -0.85 -10.62 -1.48
C PHE A 536 -1.31 -10.36 -2.90
N TYR A 537 -0.34 -10.15 -3.78
CA TYR A 537 -0.56 -10.13 -5.21
C TYR A 537 -0.05 -11.43 -5.84
N LEU A 538 -0.93 -12.14 -6.54
CA LEU A 538 -0.63 -13.34 -7.30
C LEU A 538 -0.58 -12.98 -8.78
N ARG A 539 0.63 -12.84 -9.31
CA ARG A 539 0.87 -12.44 -10.70
C ARG A 539 1.20 -13.65 -11.56
N ASN A 540 0.58 -13.74 -12.72
CA ASN A 540 0.78 -14.82 -13.70
C ASN A 540 1.99 -14.63 -14.61
N GLY A 541 2.83 -13.58 -14.38
CA GLY A 541 3.90 -13.17 -15.28
C GLY A 541 3.47 -12.14 -16.33
N SER A 542 2.20 -11.77 -16.41
CA SER A 542 1.65 -10.74 -17.30
C SER A 542 2.06 -10.92 -18.77
N ASN A 543 2.72 -9.95 -19.41
CA ASN A 543 3.21 -10.06 -20.80
C ASN A 543 4.29 -11.14 -20.98
N GLN A 544 4.89 -11.64 -19.91
CA GLN A 544 5.84 -12.75 -19.89
C GLN A 544 5.19 -14.10 -19.61
N TYR A 545 3.85 -14.15 -19.51
CA TYR A 545 3.05 -15.35 -19.35
C TYR A 545 3.48 -16.44 -20.34
N LEU A 546 3.83 -17.62 -19.83
CA LEU A 546 4.37 -18.75 -20.56
C LEU A 546 5.69 -18.51 -21.32
N VAL A 547 6.29 -17.32 -21.26
CA VAL A 547 7.56 -16.98 -21.92
C VAL A 547 8.70 -17.04 -20.91
N LEU A 548 8.69 -16.18 -19.93
CA LEU A 548 9.65 -16.12 -18.82
C LEU A 548 8.97 -15.45 -17.61
N PRO A 549 8.04 -16.13 -16.92
CA PRO A 549 7.11 -15.50 -15.98
C PRO A 549 7.78 -14.74 -14.82
N TYR A 550 8.99 -15.12 -14.42
CA TYR A 550 9.75 -14.45 -13.36
C TYR A 550 10.49 -13.17 -13.82
N LYS A 551 10.45 -12.82 -15.10
CA LYS A 551 11.31 -11.77 -15.69
C LYS A 551 11.14 -10.42 -15.00
N ASP A 552 9.90 -9.95 -14.80
CA ASP A 552 9.65 -8.68 -14.11
C ASP A 552 10.20 -8.66 -12.68
N ALA A 553 9.90 -9.67 -11.88
CA ALA A 553 10.39 -9.76 -10.50
C ALA A 553 11.92 -9.78 -10.43
N CYS A 554 12.56 -10.47 -11.38
CA CYS A 554 14.01 -10.48 -11.53
C CYS A 554 14.54 -9.09 -11.88
N GLN A 555 13.97 -8.41 -12.89
CA GLN A 555 14.41 -7.10 -13.36
C GLN A 555 14.28 -6.04 -12.26
N VAL A 556 13.16 -5.96 -11.56
CA VAL A 556 13.01 -4.97 -10.47
C VAL A 556 13.97 -5.24 -9.32
N ARG A 557 14.27 -6.52 -8.99
CA ARG A 557 15.26 -6.86 -7.97
C ARG A 557 16.68 -6.52 -8.43
N LEU A 558 17.05 -6.84 -9.67
CA LEU A 558 18.36 -6.53 -10.24
C LEU A 558 18.68 -5.03 -10.13
N MET A 559 17.67 -4.17 -10.38
CA MET A 559 17.87 -2.72 -10.44
C MET A 559 17.74 -2.04 -9.08
N ALA A 560 16.84 -2.48 -8.22
CA ALA A 560 16.48 -1.75 -7.02
C ALA A 560 17.11 -2.30 -5.71
N GLU A 561 17.51 -3.58 -5.67
CA GLU A 561 18.25 -4.14 -4.54
C GLU A 561 19.60 -3.41 -4.38
N GLU A 562 19.96 -3.01 -3.17
CA GLU A 562 21.16 -2.23 -2.86
C GLU A 562 21.12 -0.78 -3.39
N THR A 563 19.95 -0.25 -3.75
CA THR A 563 19.74 1.15 -4.11
C THR A 563 18.75 1.83 -3.16
N ASN A 564 18.50 3.13 -3.35
CA ASN A 564 17.52 3.89 -2.59
C ASN A 564 16.10 3.80 -3.19
N THR A 565 15.85 2.86 -4.11
CA THR A 565 14.59 2.70 -4.82
C THR A 565 13.72 1.63 -4.13
N TYR A 566 12.42 1.90 -4.02
CA TYR A 566 11.47 0.89 -3.53
C TYR A 566 11.17 -0.14 -4.62
N TYR A 567 11.01 -1.41 -4.21
CA TYR A 567 10.62 -2.50 -5.10
C TYR A 567 9.87 -3.58 -4.34
N SER A 568 9.04 -4.33 -5.06
CA SER A 568 8.29 -5.47 -4.53
C SER A 568 9.12 -6.75 -4.69
N THR A 569 9.26 -7.48 -3.61
CA THR A 569 9.89 -8.81 -3.63
C THR A 569 8.88 -9.89 -4.00
N TRP A 570 9.36 -11.11 -4.26
CA TRP A 570 8.56 -12.19 -4.80
C TRP A 570 8.89 -13.55 -4.19
N ARG A 571 8.00 -14.51 -4.45
CA ARG A 571 8.21 -15.93 -4.24
C ARG A 571 7.40 -16.69 -5.28
N PRO A 572 7.94 -17.72 -5.98
CA PRO A 572 7.13 -18.60 -6.80
C PRO A 572 6.24 -19.47 -5.91
N ILE A 573 5.01 -19.69 -6.33
CA ILE A 573 4.01 -20.46 -5.59
C ILE A 573 3.09 -21.21 -6.55
N SER A 574 2.79 -22.46 -6.24
CA SER A 574 1.81 -23.27 -6.98
C SER A 574 0.41 -23.01 -6.41
N VAL A 575 -0.51 -22.57 -7.26
CA VAL A 575 -1.87 -22.19 -6.86
C VAL A 575 -2.86 -23.26 -7.28
N TYR A 576 -3.75 -23.62 -6.37
CA TYR A 576 -4.92 -24.46 -6.58
C TYR A 576 -6.18 -23.63 -6.35
N ILE A 577 -7.17 -23.78 -7.21
CA ILE A 577 -8.49 -23.18 -7.00
C ILE A 577 -9.50 -24.33 -6.94
N ASN A 578 -10.26 -24.40 -5.86
CA ASN A 578 -11.25 -25.45 -5.59
C ASN A 578 -10.69 -26.88 -5.79
N GLY A 579 -9.43 -27.11 -5.38
CA GLY A 579 -8.73 -28.39 -5.54
C GLY A 579 -8.15 -28.64 -6.92
N GLY A 580 -8.44 -27.82 -7.93
CA GLY A 580 -7.83 -27.89 -9.26
C GLY A 580 -6.52 -27.11 -9.34
N TYR A 581 -5.45 -27.71 -9.87
CA TYR A 581 -4.21 -26.98 -10.14
C TYR A 581 -4.50 -25.83 -11.11
N PHE A 582 -4.23 -24.62 -10.67
CA PHE A 582 -4.53 -23.41 -11.45
C PHE A 582 -3.28 -22.78 -12.07
N GLY A 583 -2.10 -23.10 -11.59
CA GLY A 583 -0.83 -22.72 -12.21
C GLY A 583 0.23 -22.23 -11.24
N LEU A 584 1.38 -21.90 -11.83
CA LEU A 584 2.50 -21.28 -11.15
C LEU A 584 2.32 -19.77 -11.13
N TYR A 585 2.45 -19.17 -9.95
CA TYR A 585 2.30 -17.73 -9.75
C TYR A 585 3.54 -17.12 -9.08
N GLU A 586 3.70 -15.82 -9.27
CA GLU A 586 4.54 -14.97 -8.45
C GLU A 586 3.69 -14.44 -7.29
N LEU A 587 3.94 -14.90 -6.07
CA LEU A 587 3.41 -14.25 -4.87
C LEU A 587 4.27 -13.02 -4.59
N ARG A 588 3.68 -11.84 -4.65
CA ARG A 588 4.38 -10.55 -4.54
C ARG A 588 3.81 -9.69 -3.43
N GLU A 589 4.65 -8.81 -2.89
CA GLU A 589 4.21 -7.74 -2.01
C GLU A 589 3.38 -6.73 -2.79
N LYS A 590 2.33 -6.23 -2.17
CA LYS A 590 1.57 -5.08 -2.68
C LYS A 590 2.13 -3.80 -2.08
N PHE A 591 2.29 -2.74 -2.89
CA PHE A 591 2.57 -1.41 -2.40
C PHE A 591 1.29 -0.81 -1.82
N ASP A 592 1.19 -0.81 -0.52
CA ASP A 592 0.10 -0.26 0.29
C ASP A 592 0.68 0.45 1.53
N ALA A 593 -0.18 1.00 2.37
CA ALA A 593 0.24 1.68 3.59
C ALA A 593 1.02 0.75 4.54
N GLU A 594 0.61 -0.51 4.67
CA GLU A 594 1.30 -1.48 5.54
C GLU A 594 2.71 -1.83 5.01
N TYR A 595 2.92 -1.88 3.69
CA TYR A 595 4.25 -2.08 3.10
C TYR A 595 5.25 -1.01 3.58
N PHE A 596 4.86 0.26 3.52
CA PHE A 596 5.74 1.37 3.92
C PHE A 596 5.86 1.49 5.44
N LYS A 597 4.80 1.18 6.19
CA LYS A 597 4.85 1.07 7.63
C LYS A 597 5.83 0.00 8.10
N ASP A 598 5.76 -1.21 7.53
CA ASP A 598 6.65 -2.32 7.89
C ASP A 598 8.09 -2.08 7.45
N ARG A 599 8.29 -1.41 6.30
CA ARG A 599 9.62 -1.16 5.76
C ARG A 599 10.33 0.01 6.44
N ASP A 600 9.63 1.12 6.59
CA ASP A 600 10.22 2.40 6.97
C ASP A 600 9.75 2.88 8.35
N GLY A 601 8.74 2.26 8.93
CA GLY A 601 8.06 2.74 10.14
C GLY A 601 7.13 3.92 9.87
N ALA A 602 6.68 4.10 8.62
CA ALA A 602 5.85 5.21 8.23
C ALA A 602 4.47 5.16 8.91
N ASP A 603 3.99 6.33 9.32
CA ASP A 603 2.63 6.48 9.80
C ASP A 603 1.67 6.54 8.60
N LYS A 604 0.70 5.61 8.56
CA LYS A 604 -0.25 5.52 7.46
C LYS A 604 -1.20 6.72 7.34
N ASP A 605 -1.44 7.44 8.44
CA ASP A 605 -2.32 8.61 8.47
C ASP A 605 -1.59 9.90 8.02
N SER A 606 -0.25 9.82 7.84
CA SER A 606 0.60 10.94 7.43
C SER A 606 1.40 10.66 6.15
N MET A 607 0.94 9.72 5.31
CA MET A 607 1.60 9.38 4.05
C MET A 607 0.75 9.74 2.83
N ASP A 608 1.44 10.01 1.72
CA ASP A 608 0.87 9.99 0.38
C ASP A 608 1.50 8.85 -0.42
N LEU A 609 0.67 7.98 -0.98
CA LEU A 609 1.05 6.93 -1.92
C LEU A 609 0.22 7.10 -3.18
N LEU A 610 0.89 7.39 -4.30
CA LEU A 610 0.25 7.70 -5.56
C LEU A 610 0.61 6.68 -6.63
N SER A 611 -0.28 6.48 -7.58
CA SER A 611 -0.07 5.58 -8.71
C SER A 611 -0.59 6.18 -10.01
N LEU A 612 0.16 5.98 -11.09
CA LEU A 612 -0.27 6.26 -12.46
C LEU A 612 -0.19 4.97 -13.25
N SER A 613 -1.30 4.62 -13.91
CA SER A 613 -1.41 3.42 -14.73
C SER A 613 -2.32 3.68 -15.92
N PHE A 614 -1.94 3.16 -17.07
CA PHE A 614 -2.76 3.20 -18.28
C PHE A 614 -4.15 2.59 -18.08
N TRP A 615 -4.26 1.54 -17.27
CA TRP A 615 -5.53 0.89 -16.94
C TRP A 615 -6.56 1.86 -16.35
N TYR A 616 -6.11 2.87 -15.64
CA TYR A 616 -6.96 3.93 -15.06
C TYR A 616 -6.84 5.25 -15.80
N GLY A 617 -6.54 5.22 -17.11
CA GLY A 617 -6.55 6.39 -17.99
C GLY A 617 -5.28 7.25 -17.93
N SER A 618 -4.15 6.72 -17.46
CA SER A 618 -2.86 7.44 -17.31
C SER A 618 -2.97 8.72 -16.48
N VAL A 619 -3.84 8.74 -15.49
CA VAL A 619 -4.02 9.84 -14.54
C VAL A 619 -3.39 9.45 -13.20
N LEU A 620 -2.65 10.38 -12.60
CA LEU A 620 -2.10 10.20 -11.26
C LEU A 620 -3.25 10.17 -10.24
N ARG A 621 -3.35 9.09 -9.46
CA ARG A 621 -4.40 8.89 -8.47
C ARG A 621 -3.83 8.51 -7.11
N PRO A 622 -4.48 8.87 -6.01
CA PRO A 622 -4.07 8.44 -4.68
C PRO A 622 -4.47 6.96 -4.46
N LEU A 623 -3.56 6.19 -3.88
CA LEU A 623 -3.85 4.94 -3.19
C LEU A 623 -4.01 5.19 -1.69
N VAL A 624 -3.27 6.20 -1.16
CA VAL A 624 -3.39 6.75 0.18
C VAL A 624 -3.08 8.26 0.08
N GLY A 625 -3.74 9.08 0.87
CA GLY A 625 -3.52 10.52 0.90
C GLY A 625 -4.09 11.28 -0.29
N SER A 626 -3.38 12.32 -0.80
CA SER A 626 -3.85 13.22 -1.86
C SER A 626 -2.82 13.46 -2.95
N VAL A 627 -3.29 13.59 -4.20
CA VAL A 627 -2.45 14.03 -5.35
C VAL A 627 -2.06 15.49 -5.26
N ASP A 628 -2.80 16.33 -4.54
CA ASP A 628 -2.55 17.77 -4.42
C ASP A 628 -1.17 18.05 -3.86
N SER A 629 -0.73 17.22 -2.93
CA SER A 629 0.59 17.32 -2.32
C SER A 629 1.73 17.11 -3.32
N PHE A 630 1.54 16.23 -4.32
CA PHE A 630 2.50 16.06 -5.41
C PHE A 630 2.53 17.29 -6.30
N TYR A 631 1.37 17.76 -6.76
CA TYR A 631 1.31 18.91 -7.65
C TYR A 631 1.81 20.19 -6.98
N ALA A 632 1.57 20.39 -5.70
CA ALA A 632 2.14 21.49 -4.92
C ALA A 632 3.67 21.43 -4.87
N SER A 633 4.24 20.25 -4.55
CA SER A 633 5.69 20.03 -4.56
C SER A 633 6.29 20.26 -5.95
N TYR A 634 5.66 19.69 -6.98
CA TYR A 634 6.14 19.82 -8.36
C TYR A 634 6.05 21.26 -8.88
N SER A 635 4.96 21.97 -8.59
CA SER A 635 4.82 23.39 -9.00
C SER A 635 5.93 24.25 -8.45
N THR A 636 6.35 24.03 -7.18
CA THR A 636 7.46 24.78 -6.59
C THR A 636 8.79 24.35 -7.18
N PHE A 637 9.03 23.03 -7.30
CA PHE A 637 10.22 22.48 -7.92
C PHE A 637 10.42 23.01 -9.35
N ASN A 638 9.37 23.03 -10.17
CA ASN A 638 9.43 23.43 -11.58
C ASN A 638 9.86 24.90 -11.80
N ASN A 639 9.79 25.73 -10.74
CA ASN A 639 10.23 27.12 -10.76
C ASN A 639 11.67 27.31 -10.27
N LEU A 640 12.39 26.25 -9.89
CA LEU A 640 13.79 26.34 -9.50
C LEU A 640 14.69 26.62 -10.70
N ASP A 641 15.73 27.41 -10.49
CA ASP A 641 16.75 27.67 -11.51
C ASP A 641 17.79 26.54 -11.51
N PRO A 642 17.87 25.70 -12.55
CA PRO A 642 18.78 24.56 -12.58
C PRO A 642 20.27 24.98 -12.65
N VAL A 643 20.60 26.24 -13.01
CA VAL A 643 21.99 26.70 -13.02
C VAL A 643 22.45 27.24 -11.66
N ASP A 644 21.54 27.40 -10.69
CA ASP A 644 21.91 27.78 -9.32
C ASP A 644 22.76 26.69 -8.67
N THR A 645 23.82 27.10 -8.00
CA THR A 645 24.70 26.18 -7.24
C THR A 645 23.98 25.48 -6.08
N GLY A 646 22.92 26.09 -5.52
CA GLY A 646 22.04 25.53 -4.48
C GLY A 646 20.90 24.65 -5.01
N TYR A 647 20.79 24.49 -6.33
CA TYR A 647 19.67 23.75 -6.96
C TYR A 647 19.46 22.36 -6.37
N TRP A 648 20.54 21.58 -6.21
CA TRP A 648 20.43 20.23 -5.64
C TRP A 648 19.72 20.22 -4.27
N ASP A 649 20.16 21.10 -3.37
CA ASP A 649 19.65 21.13 -2.01
C ASP A 649 18.20 21.67 -1.96
N GLN A 650 17.85 22.60 -2.87
CA GLN A 650 16.49 23.10 -3.05
C GLN A 650 15.57 22.01 -3.63
N ALA A 651 16.01 21.30 -4.64
CA ALA A 651 15.26 20.22 -5.29
C ALA A 651 15.06 19.02 -4.34
N ASP A 652 16.10 18.69 -3.53
CA ASP A 652 16.04 17.60 -2.55
C ASP A 652 15.01 17.84 -1.43
N HIS A 653 14.58 19.09 -1.24
CA HIS A 653 13.50 19.41 -0.31
C HIS A 653 12.15 18.81 -0.74
N TYR A 654 11.90 18.66 -2.03
CA TYR A 654 10.64 18.14 -2.58
C TYR A 654 10.77 16.69 -3.05
N PHE A 655 11.85 16.37 -3.73
CA PHE A 655 12.13 15.06 -4.32
C PHE A 655 13.48 14.57 -3.81
N ASP A 656 13.52 13.43 -3.15
CA ASP A 656 14.77 12.80 -2.72
C ASP A 656 15.66 12.53 -3.94
N GLN A 657 16.61 13.43 -4.20
CA GLN A 657 17.40 13.43 -5.43
C GLN A 657 18.22 12.15 -5.59
N ALA A 658 18.75 11.60 -4.49
CA ALA A 658 19.52 10.35 -4.55
C ALA A 658 18.62 9.16 -4.91
N SER A 659 17.43 9.07 -4.30
CA SER A 659 16.44 8.04 -4.63
C SER A 659 15.91 8.18 -6.06
N TYR A 660 15.66 9.40 -6.50
CA TYR A 660 15.19 9.69 -7.86
C TYR A 660 16.23 9.33 -8.91
N VAL A 661 17.52 9.64 -8.67
CA VAL A 661 18.61 9.26 -9.56
C VAL A 661 18.71 7.74 -9.67
N ASP A 662 18.65 6.99 -8.56
CA ASP A 662 18.67 5.53 -8.59
C ASP A 662 17.47 4.96 -9.39
N TYR A 663 16.28 5.56 -9.25
CA TYR A 663 15.10 5.19 -10.01
C TYR A 663 15.28 5.40 -11.52
N ILE A 664 15.78 6.58 -11.94
CA ILE A 664 16.02 6.90 -13.34
C ILE A 664 17.12 6.01 -13.93
N ILE A 665 18.16 5.72 -13.17
CA ILE A 665 19.21 4.77 -13.57
C ILE A 665 18.59 3.39 -13.83
N GLY A 666 17.72 2.90 -12.94
CA GLY A 666 17.02 1.63 -13.13
C GLY A 666 16.20 1.61 -14.42
N GLN A 667 15.40 2.65 -14.68
CA GLN A 667 14.58 2.78 -15.90
C GLN A 667 15.42 2.82 -17.18
N SER A 668 16.49 3.63 -17.19
CA SER A 668 17.36 3.79 -18.37
C SER A 668 18.24 2.57 -18.60
N TRP A 669 18.80 1.96 -17.54
CA TRP A 669 19.62 0.76 -17.69
C TRP A 669 18.82 -0.41 -18.26
N MET A 670 17.57 -0.60 -17.78
CA MET A 670 16.65 -1.60 -18.35
C MET A 670 16.20 -1.24 -19.77
N GLY A 671 16.16 0.04 -20.12
CA GLY A 671 15.57 0.48 -21.36
C GLY A 671 14.06 0.32 -21.37
N ASN A 672 13.40 0.65 -20.25
CA ASN A 672 11.96 0.54 -20.13
C ASN A 672 11.26 1.66 -20.89
N THR A 673 10.53 1.31 -21.96
CA THR A 673 9.77 2.25 -22.78
C THR A 673 8.27 2.27 -22.47
N ASP A 674 7.78 1.41 -21.57
CA ASP A 674 6.43 1.47 -21.00
C ASP A 674 6.35 2.46 -19.82
N TRP A 675 7.17 3.47 -19.88
CA TRP A 675 7.38 4.57 -18.94
C TRP A 675 7.78 5.82 -19.74
N PRO A 676 7.48 7.06 -19.39
CA PRO A 676 6.94 7.55 -18.11
C PRO A 676 5.43 7.79 -18.08
N ASN A 677 4.68 7.41 -19.10
CA ASN A 677 3.23 7.64 -19.18
C ASN A 677 2.40 6.50 -18.57
N ASN A 678 3.06 5.47 -18.06
CA ASN A 678 2.51 4.30 -17.42
C ASN A 678 3.43 3.86 -16.26
N ASN A 679 2.96 2.94 -15.40
CA ASN A 679 3.78 2.23 -14.42
C ASN A 679 4.58 3.13 -13.46
N ILE A 680 3.94 4.17 -12.92
CA ILE A 680 4.53 5.04 -11.90
C ILE A 680 3.88 4.78 -10.54
N LYS A 681 4.73 4.62 -9.51
CA LYS A 681 4.35 4.69 -8.11
C LYS A 681 5.31 5.59 -7.36
N LEU A 682 4.76 6.45 -6.55
CA LEU A 682 5.55 7.38 -5.74
C LEU A 682 4.94 7.52 -4.35
N TYR A 683 5.79 7.81 -3.40
CA TYR A 683 5.49 7.78 -1.99
C TYR A 683 6.23 8.89 -1.25
N ARG A 684 5.59 9.45 -0.23
CA ARG A 684 6.21 10.28 0.80
C ARG A 684 5.55 10.09 2.16
N SER A 685 6.27 10.34 3.22
CA SER A 685 5.78 10.31 4.60
C SER A 685 6.70 11.11 5.52
N ASN A 686 6.38 11.13 6.82
CA ASN A 686 7.27 11.62 7.86
C ASN A 686 8.67 10.96 7.80
N MET A 687 8.76 9.68 7.42
CA MET A 687 10.04 8.94 7.34
C MET A 687 10.91 9.36 6.15
N THR A 688 10.34 9.95 5.13
CA THR A 688 11.07 10.56 4.01
C THR A 688 11.29 12.07 4.20
N ASN A 689 10.95 12.63 5.36
CA ASN A 689 10.82 14.08 5.60
C ASN A 689 9.90 14.75 4.57
N TYR A 690 8.81 14.05 4.20
CA TYR A 690 7.83 14.45 3.19
C TYR A 690 8.42 14.72 1.79
N ARG A 691 9.62 14.16 1.49
CA ARG A 691 10.20 14.14 0.15
C ARG A 691 9.63 12.99 -0.66
N TRP A 692 9.35 13.21 -1.92
CA TRP A 692 8.87 12.17 -2.82
C TRP A 692 9.97 11.20 -3.20
N ARG A 693 9.66 9.91 -3.15
CA ARG A 693 10.47 8.78 -3.60
C ARG A 693 9.67 7.93 -4.56
N PHE A 694 10.37 7.27 -5.48
CA PHE A 694 9.75 6.44 -6.51
C PHE A 694 9.98 4.96 -6.24
N ALA A 695 9.01 4.12 -6.68
CA ALA A 695 9.14 2.67 -6.68
C ALA A 695 9.33 2.14 -8.09
N LEU A 696 10.28 1.22 -8.25
CA LEU A 696 10.50 0.54 -9.52
C LEU A 696 9.50 -0.62 -9.65
N ILE A 697 8.70 -0.58 -10.69
CA ILE A 697 7.64 -1.56 -10.96
C ILE A 697 7.58 -1.86 -12.46
N ASP A 698 7.08 -3.04 -12.81
CA ASP A 698 6.62 -3.41 -14.16
C ASP A 698 7.66 -3.20 -15.27
N GLN A 699 8.76 -3.94 -15.19
CA GLN A 699 9.89 -3.83 -16.12
C GLN A 699 9.85 -4.89 -17.23
N GLU A 700 8.85 -5.73 -17.29
CA GLU A 700 8.80 -6.95 -18.11
C GLU A 700 8.90 -6.72 -19.62
N LEU A 701 8.50 -5.53 -20.09
CA LEU A 701 8.59 -5.15 -21.50
C LEU A 701 9.96 -4.58 -21.89
N ALA A 702 10.89 -4.47 -20.95
CA ALA A 702 12.27 -4.14 -21.23
C ALA A 702 13.11 -5.40 -21.51
N LEU A 703 14.03 -5.32 -22.43
CA LEU A 703 14.95 -6.38 -22.86
C LEU A 703 14.25 -7.63 -23.46
N ALA A 704 14.92 -8.33 -24.36
CA ALA A 704 14.48 -9.63 -24.85
C ALA A 704 14.63 -10.73 -23.76
N PRO A 705 13.88 -11.83 -23.77
CA PRO A 705 12.83 -12.16 -24.74
C PRO A 705 11.52 -11.40 -24.48
N ASN A 706 10.68 -11.33 -25.51
CA ASN A 706 9.35 -10.70 -25.47
C ASN A 706 9.34 -9.31 -24.82
N GLY A 707 10.40 -8.53 -25.06
CA GLY A 707 10.52 -7.13 -24.67
C GLY A 707 10.43 -6.21 -25.89
N TRP A 708 10.13 -4.95 -25.66
CA TRP A 708 10.12 -3.91 -26.71
C TRP A 708 11.52 -3.37 -27.02
N THR A 709 12.48 -3.68 -26.15
CA THR A 709 13.88 -3.25 -26.27
C THR A 709 14.83 -4.44 -26.18
N ASP A 710 16.10 -4.20 -26.49
CA ASP A 710 17.18 -5.15 -26.31
C ASP A 710 18.37 -4.51 -25.57
N CYS A 711 19.48 -5.26 -25.40
CA CYS A 711 20.65 -4.78 -24.69
C CYS A 711 21.40 -3.62 -25.39
N PHE A 712 21.08 -3.30 -26.63
CA PHE A 712 21.66 -2.21 -27.39
C PHE A 712 20.82 -0.93 -27.40
N PHE A 713 19.65 -0.96 -26.76
CA PHE A 713 18.77 0.19 -26.68
C PHE A 713 19.38 1.32 -25.84
N ASP A 714 19.52 2.53 -26.39
CA ASP A 714 20.02 3.69 -25.66
C ASP A 714 18.92 4.31 -24.79
N GLY A 715 18.86 3.85 -23.52
CA GLY A 715 17.89 4.33 -22.54
C GLY A 715 18.14 5.77 -22.06
N ILE A 716 19.36 6.28 -22.18
CA ILE A 716 19.70 7.67 -21.80
C ILE A 716 19.17 8.63 -22.86
N ASN A 717 19.43 8.35 -24.12
CA ASN A 717 18.86 9.13 -25.24
C ASN A 717 17.31 9.08 -25.21
N TYR A 718 16.74 7.93 -24.87
CA TYR A 718 15.29 7.81 -24.73
C TYR A 718 14.74 8.81 -23.71
N ILE A 719 15.34 8.90 -22.51
CA ILE A 719 14.92 9.86 -21.48
C ILE A 719 15.08 11.31 -21.96
N GLN A 720 16.21 11.63 -22.61
CA GLN A 720 16.47 12.98 -23.11
C GLN A 720 15.46 13.46 -24.14
N THR A 721 14.83 12.56 -24.86
CA THR A 721 13.87 12.85 -25.94
C THR A 721 12.41 12.85 -25.49
N GLN A 722 12.13 12.61 -24.20
CA GLN A 722 10.78 12.63 -23.67
C GLN A 722 10.22 14.07 -23.54
N ASP A 723 8.89 14.16 -23.47
CA ASP A 723 8.19 15.43 -23.32
C ASP A 723 8.55 16.11 -21.98
N PRO A 724 9.16 17.30 -21.99
CA PRO A 724 9.44 18.05 -20.76
C PRO A 724 8.16 18.49 -20.01
N GLY A 725 6.98 18.43 -20.63
CA GLY A 725 5.70 18.63 -19.96
C GLY A 725 5.33 17.50 -19.00
N ASN A 726 5.96 16.32 -19.10
CA ASN A 726 5.74 15.23 -18.19
C ASN A 726 6.50 15.46 -16.87
N PRO A 727 5.81 15.60 -15.71
CA PRO A 727 6.46 15.94 -14.44
C PRO A 727 7.49 14.89 -13.98
N PHE A 728 7.30 13.63 -14.32
CA PHE A 728 8.18 12.54 -13.90
C PHE A 728 9.50 12.49 -14.66
N ILE A 729 9.57 13.09 -15.83
CA ILE A 729 10.78 13.27 -16.64
C ILE A 729 11.41 14.63 -16.39
N ASN A 730 10.60 15.66 -16.23
CA ASN A 730 11.09 17.02 -16.10
C ASN A 730 12.03 17.21 -14.91
N ILE A 731 11.83 16.42 -13.83
CA ILE A 731 12.76 16.40 -12.69
C ILE A 731 14.18 16.07 -13.16
N TRP A 732 14.35 15.11 -14.06
CA TRP A 732 15.66 14.75 -14.63
C TRP A 732 16.13 15.78 -15.66
N LEU A 733 15.25 16.24 -16.57
CA LEU A 733 15.61 17.20 -17.62
C LEU A 733 16.09 18.54 -17.06
N GLN A 734 15.52 19.00 -15.94
CA GLN A 734 16.03 20.15 -15.21
C GLN A 734 17.32 19.81 -14.46
N GLY A 735 17.32 18.69 -13.72
CA GLY A 735 18.45 18.26 -12.92
C GLY A 735 19.74 18.14 -13.71
N ILE A 736 19.68 17.55 -14.91
CA ILE A 736 20.87 17.31 -15.74
C ILE A 736 21.54 18.60 -16.24
N GLN A 737 20.86 19.75 -16.20
CA GLN A 737 21.44 21.06 -16.49
C GLN A 737 22.28 21.59 -15.32
N ASN A 738 22.09 21.07 -14.11
CA ASN A 738 22.88 21.38 -12.94
C ASN A 738 24.18 20.53 -12.92
N GLY A 739 25.33 21.15 -12.77
CA GLY A 739 26.62 20.45 -12.77
C GLY A 739 26.75 19.42 -11.65
N ARG A 740 26.25 19.72 -10.41
CA ARG A 740 26.30 18.80 -9.27
C ARG A 740 25.39 17.58 -9.52
N PHE A 741 24.18 17.79 -10.03
CA PHE A 741 23.25 16.71 -10.36
C PHE A 741 23.81 15.83 -11.48
N LYS A 742 24.30 16.44 -12.56
CA LYS A 742 24.90 15.73 -13.70
C LYS A 742 26.06 14.84 -13.25
N ASN A 743 27.00 15.40 -12.48
CA ASN A 743 28.17 14.67 -12.00
C ASN A 743 27.75 13.53 -11.06
N TYR A 744 26.77 13.76 -10.16
CA TYR A 744 26.24 12.74 -9.29
C TYR A 744 25.56 11.62 -10.08
N PHE A 745 24.73 11.95 -11.08
CA PHE A 745 24.05 10.97 -11.94
C PHE A 745 25.06 10.04 -12.65
N ILE A 746 26.07 10.62 -13.31
CA ILE A 746 27.06 9.85 -14.08
C ILE A 746 27.91 8.98 -13.13
N ASN A 747 28.39 9.53 -12.02
CA ASN A 747 29.20 8.79 -11.06
C ASN A 747 28.40 7.71 -10.34
N ARG A 748 27.15 7.99 -9.95
CA ARG A 748 26.28 6.98 -9.36
C ARG A 748 25.98 5.84 -10.33
N TYR A 749 25.78 6.16 -11.59
CA TYR A 749 25.61 5.16 -12.64
C TYR A 749 26.87 4.28 -12.78
N ALA A 750 28.04 4.90 -12.78
CA ALA A 750 29.31 4.18 -12.78
C ALA A 750 29.46 3.28 -11.55
N ASP A 751 29.12 3.78 -10.36
CA ASP A 751 29.15 3.02 -9.11
C ASP A 751 28.29 1.77 -9.18
N LEU A 752 27.04 1.91 -9.63
CA LEU A 752 26.12 0.78 -9.79
C LEU A 752 26.62 -0.22 -10.84
N MET A 753 27.17 0.22 -11.95
CA MET A 753 27.78 -0.67 -12.95
C MET A 753 29.08 -1.34 -12.44
N ASN A 754 29.75 -0.75 -11.48
CA ASN A 754 30.90 -1.32 -10.81
C ASN A 754 30.54 -2.25 -9.63
N THR A 755 29.29 -2.29 -9.19
CA THR A 755 28.79 -3.05 -8.04
C THR A 755 27.56 -3.86 -8.38
N THR A 756 26.40 -3.26 -8.23
CA THR A 756 25.06 -3.86 -8.33
C THR A 756 24.78 -4.41 -9.73
N TYR A 757 25.22 -3.72 -10.78
CA TYR A 757 25.00 -4.10 -12.18
C TYR A 757 26.21 -4.84 -12.81
N LYS A 758 27.10 -5.40 -11.97
CA LYS A 758 28.15 -6.32 -12.46
C LYS A 758 27.52 -7.57 -13.07
N VAL A 759 28.05 -7.98 -14.22
CA VAL A 759 27.56 -9.15 -14.96
C VAL A 759 27.44 -10.39 -14.08
N ASN A 760 28.46 -10.70 -13.27
CA ASN A 760 28.43 -11.88 -12.41
C ASN A 760 27.26 -11.83 -11.40
N ARG A 761 26.98 -10.66 -10.78
CA ARG A 761 25.84 -10.52 -9.87
C ARG A 761 24.52 -10.63 -10.63
N LEU A 762 24.39 -9.96 -11.79
CA LEU A 762 23.19 -10.01 -12.61
C LEU A 762 22.83 -11.47 -12.96
N LEU A 763 23.83 -12.23 -13.44
CA LEU A 763 23.64 -13.63 -13.82
C LEU A 763 23.40 -14.56 -12.63
N THR A 764 23.93 -14.23 -11.46
CA THR A 764 23.71 -15.01 -10.22
C THR A 764 22.30 -14.81 -9.71
N VAL A 765 21.81 -13.57 -9.65
CA VAL A 765 20.44 -13.25 -9.23
C VAL A 765 19.44 -13.87 -10.21
N GLU A 766 19.65 -13.70 -11.52
CA GLU A 766 18.77 -14.28 -12.53
C GLU A 766 18.71 -15.81 -12.41
N ASN A 767 19.86 -16.47 -12.18
CA ASN A 767 19.90 -17.93 -12.01
C ASN A 767 19.13 -18.41 -10.76
N ASP A 768 19.09 -17.61 -9.68
CA ASP A 768 18.27 -17.92 -8.51
C ASP A 768 16.77 -17.94 -8.87
N PHE A 769 16.30 -16.99 -9.68
CA PHE A 769 14.93 -16.97 -10.18
C PHE A 769 14.63 -18.16 -11.10
N TYR A 770 15.50 -18.44 -12.03
CA TYR A 770 15.37 -19.58 -12.94
C TYR A 770 15.27 -20.91 -12.18
N THR A 771 16.20 -21.15 -11.26
CA THR A 771 16.25 -22.43 -10.52
C THR A 771 15.03 -22.66 -9.63
N ARG A 772 14.45 -21.59 -9.09
CA ARG A 772 13.21 -21.67 -8.31
C ARG A 772 11.96 -21.89 -9.16
N THR A 773 12.02 -21.63 -10.45
CA THR A 773 10.87 -21.65 -11.36
C THR A 773 10.87 -22.87 -12.28
N VAL A 774 12.03 -23.27 -12.80
CA VAL A 774 12.16 -24.24 -13.88
C VAL A 774 11.54 -25.61 -13.57
N THR A 775 11.58 -26.05 -12.32
CA THR A 775 11.02 -27.35 -11.90
C THR A 775 9.49 -27.40 -11.97
N GLU A 776 8.83 -26.24 -11.89
CA GLU A 776 7.37 -26.13 -11.94
C GLU A 776 6.83 -25.85 -13.33
N MET A 777 7.66 -25.38 -14.27
CA MET A 777 7.23 -25.03 -15.62
C MET A 777 6.60 -26.20 -16.42
N PRO A 778 6.99 -27.48 -16.23
CA PRO A 778 6.26 -28.57 -16.87
C PRO A 778 4.78 -28.65 -16.47
N ASN A 779 4.46 -28.41 -15.19
CA ASN A 779 3.09 -28.36 -14.68
C ASN A 779 2.32 -27.17 -15.25
N GLU A 780 2.98 -26.02 -15.34
CA GLU A 780 2.45 -24.79 -15.95
C GLU A 780 2.09 -25.01 -17.41
N TYR A 781 3.00 -25.57 -18.20
CA TYR A 781 2.75 -25.87 -19.61
C TYR A 781 1.73 -26.99 -19.84
N ALA A 782 1.64 -27.97 -18.93
CA ALA A 782 0.60 -28.98 -18.98
C ALA A 782 -0.80 -28.38 -18.76
N ARG A 783 -0.90 -27.34 -17.94
CA ARG A 783 -2.17 -26.65 -17.60
C ARG A 783 -2.57 -25.60 -18.65
N TRP A 784 -1.65 -24.73 -19.03
CA TRP A 784 -1.90 -23.52 -19.80
C TRP A 784 -1.23 -23.49 -21.17
N GLY A 785 -0.36 -24.42 -21.45
CA GLY A 785 0.41 -24.48 -22.68
C GLY A 785 -0.39 -25.00 -23.89
N ASN A 786 0.33 -25.21 -24.97
CA ASN A 786 -0.22 -25.64 -26.26
C ASN A 786 -0.33 -27.16 -26.42
N GLY A 787 -0.13 -27.93 -25.36
CA GLY A 787 -0.15 -29.42 -25.36
C GLY A 787 1.18 -30.09 -25.68
N ASN A 788 2.24 -29.35 -26.02
CA ASN A 788 3.61 -29.87 -26.22
C ASN A 788 4.58 -29.37 -25.17
N VAL A 789 4.52 -29.94 -23.98
CA VAL A 789 5.33 -29.54 -22.83
C VAL A 789 6.83 -29.54 -23.15
N ASN A 790 7.34 -30.55 -23.85
CA ASN A 790 8.78 -30.63 -24.13
C ASN A 790 9.27 -29.51 -25.06
N ALA A 791 8.50 -29.16 -26.08
CA ALA A 791 8.85 -28.03 -26.94
C ALA A 791 8.84 -26.71 -26.16
N GLN A 792 7.80 -26.51 -25.37
CA GLN A 792 7.70 -25.30 -24.55
C GLN A 792 8.80 -25.19 -23.46
N MET A 793 9.24 -26.31 -22.89
CA MET A 793 10.41 -26.34 -22.00
C MET A 793 11.71 -25.99 -22.73
N SER A 794 11.84 -26.40 -24.01
CA SER A 794 12.97 -25.97 -24.85
C SER A 794 12.90 -24.45 -25.11
N ASP A 795 11.72 -23.92 -25.43
CA ASP A 795 11.53 -22.48 -25.63
C ASP A 795 11.80 -21.69 -24.33
N PHE A 796 11.36 -22.19 -23.19
CA PHE A 796 11.65 -21.59 -21.90
C PHE A 796 13.17 -21.49 -21.61
N THR A 797 13.89 -22.58 -21.91
CA THR A 797 15.36 -22.62 -21.79
C THR A 797 16.04 -21.62 -22.75
N ASN A 798 15.52 -21.53 -23.98
CA ASN A 798 16.03 -20.55 -24.96
C ASN A 798 15.76 -19.11 -24.52
N ASN A 799 14.59 -18.83 -23.97
CA ASN A 799 14.22 -17.54 -23.43
C ASN A 799 15.10 -17.14 -22.24
N HIS A 800 15.34 -18.08 -21.32
CA HIS A 800 16.29 -17.91 -20.23
C HIS A 800 17.69 -17.54 -20.74
N ASN A 801 18.23 -18.31 -21.71
CA ASN A 801 19.53 -18.05 -22.31
C ASN A 801 19.59 -16.70 -23.01
N THR A 802 18.51 -16.31 -23.70
CA THR A 802 18.39 -15.01 -24.35
C THR A 802 18.44 -13.89 -23.33
N PHE A 803 17.68 -13.99 -22.24
CA PHE A 803 17.67 -12.97 -21.18
C PHE A 803 19.07 -12.83 -20.53
N ARG A 804 19.74 -13.92 -20.23
CA ARG A 804 21.12 -13.92 -19.74
C ARG A 804 22.10 -13.25 -20.68
N SER A 805 21.95 -13.51 -21.99
CA SER A 805 22.76 -12.84 -23.01
C SER A 805 22.53 -11.34 -23.01
N GLN A 806 21.28 -10.88 -22.88
CA GLN A 806 20.97 -9.46 -22.75
C GLN A 806 21.65 -8.84 -21.51
N LEU A 807 21.49 -9.46 -20.33
CA LEU A 807 22.09 -8.99 -19.09
C LEU A 807 23.61 -8.95 -19.16
N SER A 808 24.25 -9.91 -19.81
CA SER A 808 25.72 -10.01 -19.90
C SER A 808 26.36 -8.89 -20.73
N GLN A 809 25.63 -8.35 -21.71
CA GLN A 809 26.09 -7.32 -22.63
C GLN A 809 25.74 -5.90 -22.16
N ARG A 810 24.60 -5.75 -21.47
CA ARG A 810 23.97 -4.47 -21.19
C ARG A 810 24.87 -3.45 -20.51
N THR A 811 25.63 -3.86 -19.48
CA THR A 811 26.49 -2.94 -18.73
C THR A 811 27.59 -2.29 -19.57
N ALA A 812 28.15 -3.03 -20.53
CA ALA A 812 29.16 -2.48 -21.46
C ALA A 812 28.50 -1.45 -22.40
N VAL A 813 27.36 -1.80 -22.99
CA VAL A 813 26.62 -0.91 -23.90
C VAL A 813 26.23 0.39 -23.18
N VAL A 814 25.68 0.30 -21.97
CA VAL A 814 25.29 1.50 -21.22
C VAL A 814 26.48 2.41 -20.88
N ARG A 815 27.69 1.85 -20.70
CA ARG A 815 28.88 2.68 -20.52
C ARG A 815 29.18 3.51 -21.77
N ASP A 816 29.06 2.89 -22.94
CA ASP A 816 29.24 3.57 -24.23
C ASP A 816 28.11 4.60 -24.45
N ASP A 817 26.88 4.30 -24.08
CA ASP A 817 25.75 5.23 -24.12
C ASP A 817 26.02 6.48 -23.25
N ILE A 818 26.56 6.32 -22.02
CA ILE A 818 26.92 7.44 -21.14
C ILE A 818 28.02 8.30 -21.79
N GLU A 819 29.06 7.68 -22.30
CA GLU A 819 30.17 8.38 -22.97
C GLU A 819 29.65 9.22 -24.14
N ASN A 820 28.81 8.62 -24.99
CA ASN A 820 28.25 9.26 -26.16
C ASN A 820 27.25 10.39 -25.80
N ASN A 821 26.27 10.13 -24.93
CA ASN A 821 25.21 11.08 -24.60
C ASN A 821 25.72 12.33 -23.85
N PHE A 822 26.81 12.18 -23.09
CA PHE A 822 27.40 13.29 -22.32
C PHE A 822 28.69 13.85 -22.96
N ASN A 823 29.09 13.36 -24.14
CA ASN A 823 30.30 13.76 -24.88
C ASN A 823 31.54 13.65 -23.97
N LEU A 824 31.69 12.51 -23.28
CA LEU A 824 32.85 12.27 -22.38
C LEU A 824 34.03 11.76 -23.18
N PRO A 825 35.27 12.13 -22.81
CA PRO A 825 36.48 11.79 -23.61
C PRO A 825 36.80 10.30 -23.66
N GLN A 826 36.62 9.58 -22.56
CA GLN A 826 36.96 8.16 -22.45
C GLN A 826 36.49 7.53 -21.12
N GLN A 827 36.41 6.19 -21.12
CA GLN A 827 36.26 5.37 -19.91
C GLN A 827 37.65 5.12 -19.31
N VAL A 828 37.75 5.14 -17.96
CA VAL A 828 39.00 5.02 -17.22
C VAL A 828 38.93 3.94 -16.17
N ASN A 829 39.87 3.01 -16.15
CA ASN A 829 40.03 2.04 -15.08
C ASN A 829 40.73 2.70 -13.87
N LEU A 830 39.96 2.92 -12.79
CA LEU A 830 40.45 3.48 -11.55
C LEU A 830 40.66 2.37 -10.53
N THR A 831 41.91 2.15 -10.14
CA THR A 831 42.26 1.17 -9.12
C THR A 831 42.55 1.86 -7.80
N LEU A 832 41.96 1.36 -6.72
CA LEU A 832 42.13 1.83 -5.35
C LEU A 832 42.88 0.79 -4.54
N GLU A 833 43.86 1.24 -3.77
CA GLU A 833 44.65 0.41 -2.86
C GLU A 833 44.71 1.06 -1.47
N VAL A 834 44.86 0.23 -0.45
CA VAL A 834 45.02 0.64 0.95
C VAL A 834 46.34 0.10 1.48
N TYR A 835 47.15 0.95 2.11
CA TYR A 835 48.39 0.54 2.71
C TYR A 835 48.60 1.12 4.11
N PRO A 836 49.01 0.31 5.12
CA PRO A 836 49.09 -1.15 5.10
C PRO A 836 47.70 -1.81 4.83
N TYR A 837 47.69 -3.05 4.35
CA TYR A 837 46.44 -3.77 4.14
C TYR A 837 45.63 -3.87 5.45
N GLY A 838 44.35 -3.56 5.39
CA GLY A 838 43.45 -3.58 6.56
C GLY A 838 43.53 -2.34 7.45
N SER A 839 44.29 -1.29 7.11
CA SER A 839 44.45 -0.05 7.90
C SER A 839 43.29 0.97 7.69
N GLY A 840 42.49 0.79 6.66
CA GLY A 840 41.40 1.70 6.34
C GLY A 840 40.57 1.21 5.17
N LYS A 841 39.64 2.08 4.76
CA LYS A 841 38.79 1.93 3.54
C LYS A 841 38.91 3.20 2.70
N ILE A 842 38.46 3.12 1.47
CA ILE A 842 38.33 4.26 0.57
C ILE A 842 36.87 4.37 0.17
N HIS A 843 36.23 5.50 0.47
CA HIS A 843 34.96 5.85 -0.09
C HIS A 843 35.17 6.54 -1.45
N ILE A 844 34.52 6.07 -2.49
CA ILE A 844 34.56 6.66 -3.83
C ILE A 844 33.16 6.94 -4.32
N SER A 845 32.91 8.18 -4.69
CA SER A 845 31.60 8.67 -5.15
C SER A 845 30.49 8.33 -4.15
N THR A 846 29.79 7.23 -4.34
CA THR A 846 28.67 6.78 -3.45
C THR A 846 28.90 5.39 -2.84
N ILE A 847 30.06 4.78 -3.06
CA ILE A 847 30.32 3.40 -2.61
C ILE A 847 31.62 3.32 -1.79
N THR A 848 31.73 2.28 -0.96
CA THR A 848 32.92 1.94 -0.22
C THR A 848 33.26 0.48 -0.48
N PRO A 849 34.21 0.17 -1.36
CA PRO A 849 34.64 -1.21 -1.61
C PRO A 849 35.10 -1.92 -0.34
N GLU A 850 34.76 -3.20 -0.19
CA GLU A 850 35.12 -3.99 0.98
C GLU A 850 36.51 -4.62 0.88
N THR A 851 37.02 -4.83 -0.32
CA THR A 851 38.29 -5.49 -0.57
C THR A 851 39.20 -4.65 -1.47
N TYR A 852 40.51 -4.67 -1.20
CA TYR A 852 41.53 -3.96 -1.95
C TYR A 852 42.63 -4.92 -2.38
N PRO A 853 43.28 -4.73 -3.59
CA PRO A 853 42.98 -3.68 -4.57
C PRO A 853 41.60 -3.85 -5.18
N TRP A 854 40.89 -2.72 -5.41
CA TRP A 854 39.60 -2.68 -6.08
C TRP A 854 39.72 -1.84 -7.37
N THR A 855 39.07 -2.28 -8.45
CA THR A 855 39.08 -1.54 -9.72
C THR A 855 37.63 -1.32 -10.18
N GLY A 856 37.29 -0.07 -10.53
CA GLY A 856 36.06 0.35 -11.15
C GLY A 856 36.31 1.18 -12.41
N ILE A 857 35.32 1.24 -13.30
CA ILE A 857 35.35 2.06 -14.49
C ILE A 857 34.57 3.34 -14.24
N TYR A 858 35.20 4.49 -14.46
CA TYR A 858 34.65 5.85 -14.37
C TYR A 858 34.88 6.58 -15.67
N PHE A 859 34.50 7.85 -15.75
CA PHE A 859 34.55 8.63 -16.98
C PHE A 859 35.46 9.85 -16.82
N ASP A 860 36.36 10.06 -17.77
CA ASP A 860 37.14 11.31 -17.86
C ASP A 860 36.22 12.52 -18.13
N GLY A 861 36.55 13.66 -17.54
CA GLY A 861 35.74 14.86 -17.61
C GLY A 861 34.57 14.92 -16.60
N VAL A 862 34.43 13.91 -15.74
CA VAL A 862 33.48 13.91 -14.61
C VAL A 862 34.26 13.83 -13.31
N PRO A 863 34.26 14.88 -12.45
CA PRO A 863 34.96 14.85 -11.16
C PRO A 863 34.46 13.72 -10.25
N VAL A 864 35.40 12.89 -9.78
CA VAL A 864 35.10 11.79 -8.85
C VAL A 864 35.72 12.11 -7.49
N LYS A 865 34.89 12.10 -6.43
CA LYS A 865 35.36 12.26 -5.05
C LYS A 865 35.88 10.94 -4.52
N ILE A 866 37.09 10.94 -3.94
CA ILE A 866 37.60 9.84 -3.10
C ILE A 866 37.87 10.34 -1.69
N GLU A 867 37.63 9.49 -0.70
CA GLU A 867 37.85 9.80 0.72
C GLU A 867 38.43 8.61 1.45
N ALA A 868 39.56 8.85 2.14
CA ALA A 868 40.21 7.85 2.96
C ALA A 868 39.54 7.77 4.35
N ILE A 869 39.10 6.58 4.74
CA ILE A 869 38.45 6.29 6.00
C ILE A 869 39.37 5.38 6.83
N PRO A 870 40.07 5.91 7.86
CA PRO A 870 40.94 5.07 8.68
C PRO A 870 40.11 4.10 9.54
N ASN A 871 40.61 2.88 9.67
CA ASN A 871 40.07 1.95 10.66
C ASN A 871 40.49 2.35 12.07
N PRO A 872 39.78 1.90 13.14
CA PRO A 872 40.17 2.19 14.52
C PRO A 872 41.66 1.88 14.80
N GLY A 873 42.40 2.83 15.34
CA GLY A 873 43.79 2.72 15.61
C GLY A 873 44.72 3.20 14.50
N TYR A 874 44.17 3.70 13.41
CA TYR A 874 44.92 4.29 12.29
C TYR A 874 44.52 5.73 12.06
N HIS A 875 45.42 6.48 11.40
CA HIS A 875 45.08 7.79 10.81
C HIS A 875 45.59 7.83 9.37
N PHE A 876 44.94 8.64 8.56
CA PHE A 876 45.30 8.82 7.15
C PHE A 876 46.56 9.71 7.05
N LEU A 877 47.53 9.29 6.22
CA LEU A 877 48.75 10.08 5.96
C LEU A 877 48.64 10.88 4.67
N HIS A 878 48.48 10.20 3.56
CA HIS A 878 48.48 10.81 2.24
C HIS A 878 47.97 9.84 1.17
N TRP A 879 47.58 10.41 0.04
CA TRP A 879 47.33 9.71 -1.20
C TRP A 879 48.60 9.63 -2.03
N ARG A 880 48.74 8.55 -2.81
CA ARG A 880 49.74 8.41 -3.85
C ARG A 880 49.09 7.84 -5.10
N ASN A 881 49.38 8.47 -6.26
CA ASN A 881 48.96 7.98 -7.57
C ASN A 881 50.19 7.53 -8.42
N ASN A 882 49.89 7.06 -9.66
CA ASN A 882 50.96 6.64 -10.59
C ASN A 882 51.98 7.73 -10.89
N ALA A 883 51.61 9.01 -10.80
CA ALA A 883 52.50 10.16 -11.02
C ALA A 883 53.25 10.62 -9.77
N LEU A 884 53.22 9.84 -8.68
CA LEU A 884 53.90 10.13 -7.40
C LEU A 884 53.40 11.39 -6.67
N LEU A 885 52.19 11.87 -7.00
CA LEU A 885 51.55 12.95 -6.27
C LEU A 885 51.25 12.52 -4.84
N SER A 886 51.61 13.36 -3.84
CA SER A 886 51.27 13.16 -2.45
C SER A 886 50.32 14.26 -2.02
N ASP A 887 49.07 13.85 -1.64
CA ASP A 887 48.07 14.75 -1.08
C ASP A 887 47.71 14.27 0.33
N THR A 888 47.77 15.17 1.30
CA THR A 888 47.48 14.88 2.71
C THR A 888 46.05 15.17 3.12
N MET A 889 45.23 15.69 2.23
CA MET A 889 43.78 15.82 2.46
C MET A 889 43.14 14.45 2.39
N ASN A 890 42.40 14.06 3.39
CA ASN A 890 41.71 12.76 3.43
C ASN A 890 40.62 12.61 2.36
N SER A 891 40.09 13.74 1.86
CA SER A 891 39.07 13.81 0.82
C SER A 891 39.56 14.69 -0.33
N ILE A 892 39.60 14.15 -1.53
CA ILE A 892 40.06 14.84 -2.74
C ILE A 892 39.08 14.61 -3.91
N PHE A 893 39.04 15.56 -4.85
CA PHE A 893 38.39 15.38 -6.13
C PHE A 893 39.41 15.03 -7.21
N LEU A 894 39.08 14.06 -8.02
CA LEU A 894 39.81 13.66 -9.19
C LEU A 894 39.16 14.36 -10.40
N ASP A 895 39.61 15.58 -10.71
CA ASP A 895 38.96 16.43 -11.71
C ASP A 895 39.23 16.00 -13.15
N THR A 896 40.35 15.30 -13.38
CA THR A 896 40.74 14.79 -14.68
C THR A 896 41.30 13.38 -14.54
N LEU A 897 40.73 12.47 -15.33
CA LEU A 897 41.18 11.07 -15.43
C LEU A 897 41.83 10.84 -16.80
N SER A 898 42.91 11.60 -17.09
CA SER A 898 43.46 11.77 -18.44
C SER A 898 44.24 10.54 -19.01
N THR A 899 44.27 9.42 -18.28
CA THR A 899 44.89 8.17 -18.73
C THR A 899 43.91 7.02 -18.56
N ASN A 900 43.94 6.04 -19.48
CA ASN A 900 43.04 4.88 -19.47
C ASN A 900 43.11 4.02 -18.19
N THR A 901 44.15 4.19 -17.39
CA THR A 901 44.33 3.46 -16.13
C THR A 901 45.02 4.36 -15.10
N ILE A 902 44.41 4.49 -13.95
CA ILE A 902 44.89 5.28 -12.83
C ILE A 902 44.86 4.42 -11.56
N ASN A 903 45.93 4.53 -10.76
CA ASN A 903 46.01 3.84 -9.49
C ASN A 903 46.13 4.88 -8.37
N PHE A 904 45.22 4.83 -7.36
CA PHE A 904 45.34 5.61 -6.14
C PHE A 904 45.54 4.69 -4.94
N LYS A 905 46.55 5.00 -4.13
CA LYS A 905 46.82 4.29 -2.90
C LYS A 905 46.67 5.23 -1.71
N ALA A 906 45.81 4.87 -0.77
CA ALA A 906 45.69 5.53 0.53
C ALA A 906 46.69 4.95 1.50
N PHE A 907 47.54 5.80 2.07
CA PHE A 907 48.49 5.43 3.11
C PHE A 907 47.95 5.83 4.48
N PHE A 908 48.02 4.90 5.40
CA PHE A 908 47.64 5.07 6.79
C PHE A 908 48.77 4.72 7.72
N GLU A 909 48.79 5.29 8.90
CA GLU A 909 49.79 5.02 9.94
C GLU A 909 49.08 4.70 11.26
N ASP A 910 49.66 3.84 12.07
CA ASP A 910 49.20 3.51 13.41
C ASP A 910 49.17 4.73 14.31
N ASN A 911 48.09 4.90 15.09
CA ASN A 911 47.99 5.97 16.11
C ASN A 911 48.86 5.73 17.35
N ILE A 912 49.98 4.99 17.19
CA ILE A 912 50.90 4.75 18.33
C ILE A 912 51.57 6.07 18.68
N THR A 913 51.01 6.82 19.63
CA THR A 913 51.76 7.85 20.35
C THR A 913 52.96 7.17 21.01
N SER A 914 54.15 7.64 20.68
CA SER A 914 55.40 7.14 21.21
C SER A 914 55.34 6.88 22.71
N VAL A 915 55.24 5.64 23.12
CA VAL A 915 55.61 5.25 24.46
C VAL A 915 57.11 5.31 24.51
N THR A 916 57.65 6.15 25.38
CA THR A 916 59.06 6.16 25.75
C THR A 916 59.59 4.76 25.87
N SER A 917 60.64 4.46 25.10
CA SER A 917 61.30 3.16 25.03
C SER A 917 61.68 2.63 26.42
N PHE A 918 60.87 1.73 26.95
CA PHE A 918 61.40 0.69 27.82
C PHE A 918 61.85 -0.43 26.86
N ASN A 919 63.09 -0.85 26.93
CA ASN A 919 63.61 -2.04 26.30
C ASN A 919 62.83 -3.25 26.79
N SER A 920 61.71 -3.54 26.16
CA SER A 920 60.98 -4.82 26.27
C SER A 920 61.31 -5.62 25.01
N GLU A 921 61.92 -6.79 25.17
CA GLU A 921 62.04 -7.76 24.09
C GLU A 921 60.66 -7.89 23.43
N ALA A 922 60.59 -7.64 22.12
CA ALA A 922 59.31 -7.65 21.39
C ALA A 922 58.76 -9.08 21.43
N ILE A 923 57.53 -9.22 21.94
CA ILE A 923 56.81 -10.47 21.88
C ILE A 923 56.57 -10.76 20.41
N ASN A 924 56.88 -11.95 19.94
CA ASN A 924 56.72 -12.38 18.57
C ASN A 924 56.13 -13.78 18.53
N PHE A 925 54.82 -13.89 18.58
CA PHE A 925 54.07 -15.11 18.36
C PHE A 925 53.45 -15.14 16.99
N SER A 926 53.18 -16.33 16.45
CA SER A 926 52.34 -16.54 15.28
C SER A 926 51.26 -17.56 15.60
N LEU A 927 50.10 -17.44 14.94
CA LEU A 927 48.92 -18.25 15.16
C LEU A 927 48.48 -18.89 13.85
N PHE A 928 48.28 -20.23 13.80
CA PHE A 928 47.74 -20.93 12.64
C PHE A 928 47.14 -22.31 13.06
N PRO A 929 46.26 -22.92 12.25
CA PRO A 929 45.56 -22.33 11.12
C PRO A 929 44.47 -21.32 11.56
N ASN A 930 44.17 -20.42 10.68
CA ASN A 930 43.05 -19.51 10.86
C ASN A 930 42.35 -19.28 9.49
N PRO A 931 41.13 -19.78 9.28
CA PRO A 931 40.23 -20.44 10.24
C PRO A 931 40.68 -21.81 10.76
N ALA A 932 40.12 -22.20 11.90
CA ALA A 932 40.44 -23.46 12.57
C ALA A 932 39.19 -24.31 12.85
N THR A 933 39.34 -25.65 12.80
CA THR A 933 38.27 -26.60 13.13
C THR A 933 38.44 -27.21 14.51
N GLN A 934 39.61 -27.76 14.83
CA GLN A 934 39.85 -28.51 16.07
C GLN A 934 40.95 -27.92 16.96
N VAL A 935 42.06 -27.52 16.36
CA VAL A 935 43.24 -27.03 17.07
C VAL A 935 43.83 -25.81 16.38
N ILE A 936 44.32 -24.85 17.15
CA ILE A 936 45.19 -23.76 16.70
C ILE A 936 46.55 -23.92 17.34
N TYR A 937 47.58 -23.59 16.59
CA TYR A 937 48.99 -23.65 17.03
C TYR A 937 49.46 -22.22 17.28
N LEU A 938 49.90 -21.99 18.49
CA LEU A 938 50.57 -20.77 18.90
C LEU A 938 52.06 -20.99 18.94
N THR A 939 52.80 -20.40 17.98
CA THR A 939 54.25 -20.57 17.88
C THR A 939 54.97 -19.31 18.38
N ASN A 940 55.90 -19.50 19.25
CA ASN A 940 56.78 -18.41 19.72
C ASN A 940 58.04 -18.33 18.81
N ASN A 941 58.20 -17.20 18.15
CA ASN A 941 59.25 -16.99 17.15
C ASN A 941 60.57 -16.46 17.77
N ASN A 942 60.57 -16.05 19.05
CA ASN A 942 61.71 -15.42 19.72
C ASN A 942 62.34 -16.27 20.86
N GLY A 943 61.84 -17.52 21.05
CA GLY A 943 62.27 -18.39 22.13
C GLY A 943 61.31 -18.47 23.33
N TYR A 944 61.80 -18.99 24.48
CA TYR A 944 60.86 -19.27 25.61
C TYR A 944 60.62 -18.05 26.49
N TYR A 945 59.37 -17.85 26.84
CA TYR A 945 58.93 -16.84 27.83
C TYR A 945 58.52 -17.54 29.14
N LEU A 946 59.22 -17.21 30.25
CA LEU A 946 58.81 -17.64 31.56
C LEU A 946 57.47 -17.00 31.99
N ASN A 947 56.52 -17.80 32.44
CA ASN A 947 55.22 -17.38 32.94
C ASN A 947 54.28 -16.72 31.89
N ALA A 948 54.42 -17.06 30.61
CA ALA A 948 53.43 -16.63 29.63
C ALA A 948 52.11 -17.42 29.74
N ARG A 949 50.99 -16.75 29.47
CA ARG A 949 49.67 -17.34 29.42
C ARG A 949 48.87 -16.77 28.26
N TYR A 950 47.83 -17.50 27.82
CA TYR A 950 46.88 -17.01 26.84
C TYR A 950 45.48 -17.00 27.39
N GLN A 951 44.66 -16.12 26.89
CA GLN A 951 43.19 -16.06 27.11
C GLN A 951 42.48 -16.16 25.77
N ILE A 952 41.41 -16.97 25.68
CA ILE A 952 40.48 -16.95 24.57
C ILE A 952 39.26 -16.10 25.01
N ILE A 953 38.93 -15.11 24.19
CA ILE A 953 37.89 -14.10 24.51
C ILE A 953 36.84 -14.12 23.37
N ASP A 954 35.56 -14.16 23.72
CA ASP A 954 34.49 -14.03 22.72
C ASP A 954 34.30 -12.56 22.30
N LEU A 955 33.46 -12.33 21.28
CA LEU A 955 33.19 -10.98 20.78
C LEU A 955 32.46 -10.07 21.78
N SER A 956 31.90 -10.62 22.85
CA SER A 956 31.30 -9.83 23.95
C SER A 956 32.34 -9.36 24.99
N GLY A 957 33.59 -9.81 24.85
CA GLY A 957 34.67 -9.50 25.79
C GLY A 957 34.77 -10.49 26.96
N ARG A 958 34.02 -11.58 26.95
CA ARG A 958 34.04 -12.61 28.00
C ARG A 958 35.18 -13.57 27.77
N ILE A 959 35.98 -13.86 28.80
CA ILE A 959 37.03 -14.88 28.77
C ILE A 959 36.38 -16.28 28.78
N ILE A 960 36.66 -17.07 27.75
CA ILE A 960 36.17 -18.43 27.56
C ILE A 960 37.15 -19.45 28.13
N ALA A 961 38.45 -19.20 27.95
CA ALA A 961 39.52 -20.06 28.47
C ALA A 961 40.76 -19.22 28.84
N GLU A 962 41.51 -19.64 29.84
CA GLU A 962 42.82 -19.07 30.22
C GLU A 962 43.75 -20.19 30.65
N GLU A 963 44.90 -20.32 29.99
CA GLU A 963 45.91 -21.33 30.29
C GLU A 963 47.33 -20.80 30.10
N LYS A 964 48.29 -21.57 30.68
CA LYS A 964 49.69 -21.24 30.52
C LYS A 964 50.28 -21.72 29.19
N ILE A 965 51.13 -20.91 28.59
CA ILE A 965 51.87 -21.28 27.37
C ILE A 965 52.98 -22.28 27.75
N SER A 966 53.23 -23.29 26.94
CA SER A 966 54.27 -24.28 27.15
C SER A 966 55.64 -23.64 27.33
N THR A 967 56.36 -24.03 28.36
CA THR A 967 57.76 -23.62 28.63
C THR A 967 58.76 -24.63 28.08
N VAL A 968 58.31 -25.74 27.53
CA VAL A 968 59.14 -26.86 27.07
C VAL A 968 59.23 -26.93 25.55
N SER A 969 58.28 -26.26 24.86
CA SER A 969 58.22 -26.22 23.38
C SER A 969 58.03 -24.79 22.93
N ASN A 970 58.53 -24.43 21.76
CA ASN A 970 58.24 -23.16 21.11
C ASN A 970 56.83 -23.09 20.49
N GLN A 971 56.10 -24.19 20.53
CA GLN A 971 54.73 -24.30 20.06
C GLN A 971 53.81 -24.75 21.21
N THR A 972 52.64 -24.11 21.31
CA THR A 972 51.55 -24.51 22.23
C THR A 972 50.36 -24.84 21.39
N ASP A 973 49.84 -26.05 21.54
CA ASP A 973 48.63 -26.54 20.88
C ASP A 973 47.40 -26.14 21.72
N ILE A 974 46.49 -25.43 21.12
CA ILE A 974 45.30 -24.93 21.78
C ILE A 974 44.10 -25.61 21.15
N ALA A 975 43.44 -26.46 21.92
CA ALA A 975 42.19 -27.11 21.47
C ALA A 975 41.07 -26.07 21.38
N VAL A 976 40.42 -26.05 20.23
CA VAL A 976 39.26 -25.20 19.98
C VAL A 976 38.02 -25.96 19.53
N ILE A 977 38.08 -27.29 19.66
CA ILE A 977 37.02 -28.21 19.24
C ILE A 977 35.67 -27.90 19.96
N ASP A 978 35.72 -27.56 21.24
CA ASP A 978 34.57 -27.29 22.08
C ASP A 978 33.98 -25.87 21.91
N LEU A 979 34.66 -25.01 21.11
CA LEU A 979 34.15 -23.67 20.85
C LEU A 979 33.07 -23.72 19.76
N GLN A 980 32.04 -22.91 19.94
CA GLN A 980 31.03 -22.72 18.90
C GLN A 980 31.64 -22.02 17.67
N PRO A 981 31.16 -22.32 16.45
CA PRO A 981 31.58 -21.60 15.26
C PRO A 981 31.36 -20.09 15.40
N SER A 982 32.41 -19.30 15.50
CA SER A 982 32.37 -17.85 15.69
C SER A 982 33.78 -17.27 15.54
N ALA A 983 33.91 -15.95 15.60
CA ALA A 983 35.19 -15.27 15.74
C ALA A 983 35.54 -15.09 17.23
N TYR A 984 36.83 -15.27 17.54
CA TYR A 984 37.42 -15.16 18.89
C TYR A 984 38.70 -14.36 18.84
N ILE A 985 39.06 -13.79 19.99
CA ILE A 985 40.34 -13.13 20.20
C ILE A 985 41.17 -14.02 21.14
N ILE A 986 42.41 -14.36 20.76
CA ILE A 986 43.38 -14.92 21.67
C ILE A 986 44.35 -13.82 22.10
N ARG A 987 44.42 -13.60 23.41
CA ARG A 987 45.32 -12.64 24.05
C ARG A 987 46.42 -13.35 24.76
N ILE A 988 47.65 -13.05 24.42
CA ILE A 988 48.86 -13.61 25.05
C ILE A 988 49.38 -12.54 26.02
N MET A 989 49.75 -13.02 27.21
CA MET A 989 50.31 -12.17 28.27
C MET A 989 51.60 -12.85 28.77
N THR A 990 52.68 -12.10 28.83
CA THR A 990 53.97 -12.58 29.37
C THR A 990 54.17 -12.13 30.81
N GLY A 991 55.07 -12.78 31.54
CA GLY A 991 55.31 -12.45 32.94
C GLY A 991 55.87 -11.04 33.22
N ASN A 992 56.36 -10.35 32.18
CA ASN A 992 56.82 -8.96 32.23
C ASN A 992 55.75 -7.95 31.89
N GLY A 993 54.51 -8.41 31.66
CA GLY A 993 53.35 -7.54 31.39
C GLY A 993 53.11 -7.18 29.91
N SER A 994 53.97 -7.69 28.97
CA SER A 994 53.74 -7.48 27.53
C SER A 994 52.55 -8.31 27.02
N THR A 995 51.76 -7.78 26.06
CA THR A 995 50.59 -8.45 25.49
C THR A 995 50.61 -8.43 23.98
N GLN A 996 50.16 -9.55 23.36
CA GLN A 996 49.88 -9.67 21.92
C GLN A 996 48.51 -10.28 21.73
N GLN A 997 47.80 -9.84 20.71
CA GLN A 997 46.48 -10.38 20.41
C GLN A 997 46.37 -10.85 18.96
N PHE A 998 45.60 -11.91 18.73
CA PHE A 998 45.23 -12.42 17.43
C PHE A 998 43.71 -12.64 17.37
N ARG A 999 43.15 -12.42 16.23
CA ARG A 999 41.78 -12.84 15.94
C ARG A 999 41.83 -14.16 15.19
N PHE A 1000 41.05 -15.14 15.59
CA PHE A 1000 40.86 -16.37 14.83
C PHE A 1000 39.38 -16.69 14.65
N VAL A 1001 39.06 -17.49 13.63
CA VAL A 1001 37.68 -17.91 13.32
C VAL A 1001 37.60 -19.42 13.52
N LYS A 1002 36.71 -19.83 14.43
CA LYS A 1002 36.32 -21.23 14.57
C LYS A 1002 35.24 -21.53 13.55
N ILE A 1003 35.42 -22.54 12.73
CA ILE A 1003 34.45 -23.04 11.76
C ILE A 1003 33.96 -24.41 12.16
N ALA A 1004 32.77 -24.79 11.74
CA ALA A 1004 32.27 -26.15 11.90
C ALA A 1004 33.12 -27.15 11.12
N GLU A 1005 33.12 -28.41 11.56
CA GLU A 1005 33.78 -29.49 10.82
C GLU A 1005 33.07 -29.78 9.50
#